data_490a7e76092614322604d6b5e4d7b1de
#
_entry.id   490a7e76092614322604d6b5e4d7b1de
#
_cell.length_a   1.000
_cell.length_b   1.000
_cell.length_c   1.000
_cell.angle_alpha   90.00
_cell.angle_beta   90.00
_cell.angle_gamma   90.00
#
_symmetry.space_group_name_H-M   'P 1'
#
loop_
_entity.id
_entity.type
_entity.pdbx_description
1 polymer ?
#
loop_
_entity_poly.entity_id
_entity_poly.type
_entity_poly.pdbx_seq_one_letter_code
_entity_poly.pdbx_strand_id
1 'polypeptide(L)'
;NGSGFTPPEPEDPNIINIQPGENFETDLKTALIEAQPGNIIVLPEGEFSMTAGLILDVSNVIVRGQGEGATILDFATSEGGDGFLDTSNNVARENFAMLDTPGDGIKFKGSNGVTIRGMRVEWTCGPCEENGAYAIYPVQSKNVLIEDSIAIGASDAGVYVGQSDKIIVRRNTARLNVAGIEIENSTNSDVYENVAIENTGGILAFDLPGLTRPGTRSRIFNNTVRSNNVPNFAPAGNIVATVPQGTGMLIMAFEDVEVFDNLIEDNQSEAIVVVNYAISGLPNDDPLYDPDPRRINIHDNRYVNNGYDPKDLAGEIASLFDGVGGLPQIVYDGIAEQGAPFDDEDRICVREIISVSRGRVFTPEGGASVDQEFFNCAHASLPPVELDDPQEIEDGEKPPTQEEIVALCTPEEGSTKPNFAALEVNCPTLSGYNLFADATEPREDAHNGIHYDLITPLFTDYAAKYRFVFVPEGKQGGYSNREVMDFPVGTIVAKTFTMPNDFLNPGAGEVIIETRLLLHRQDGWVALPYTWREDVSEADLTLAGGTRQVSWIDAEGVSRSTNYVIPDANSCKTCHGKLQPETGSGASSLENVITLIGPKARYLNMDNEYGEETVNQLRYMEQAGILIGVPEDLASIDTVPHWEDTAASLEDRAKGYLDINCAHCHRPEGFASNSALFLDYWREVDENYGICKTPVAAGSGSGGFQYSIVPGDSSTSIMSYRMDSNEPDVRMPEIGRTLIHTEGVALINEWINSMSGGCQ
;
A
#
# COMPACT_ATOMS: atom_id res chain seq x y z
N ASN A 1 28.95 55.27 13.88
CA ASN A 1 28.86 53.85 13.72
C ASN A 1 27.38 53.44 13.90
N GLY A 2 26.62 53.53 12.82
CA GLY A 2 25.25 53.03 12.78
C GLY A 2 25.31 51.50 12.44
N SER A 3 24.90 50.68 13.35
CA SER A 3 24.55 49.31 13.08
C SER A 3 23.27 49.32 12.22
N GLY A 4 23.43 49.13 10.92
CA GLY A 4 22.28 48.94 10.03
C GLY A 4 21.57 47.64 10.42
N PHE A 5 20.34 47.75 10.86
CA PHE A 5 19.41 46.64 10.92
C PHE A 5 19.10 46.27 9.47
N THR A 6 19.64 45.17 9.02
CA THR A 6 19.20 44.53 7.77
C THR A 6 17.92 43.78 8.13
N PRO A 7 16.75 44.11 7.56
CA PRO A 7 15.56 43.28 7.74
C PRO A 7 15.88 41.86 7.29
N PRO A 8 15.37 40.82 7.94
CA PRO A 8 15.47 39.47 7.42
C PRO A 8 14.92 39.48 6.00
N GLU A 9 15.59 38.76 5.09
CA GLU A 9 15.04 38.50 3.75
C GLU A 9 13.62 37.90 3.92
N PRO A 10 12.65 38.31 3.10
CA PRO A 10 11.33 37.69 3.14
C PRO A 10 11.52 36.18 2.94
N GLU A 11 10.97 35.38 3.86
CA GLU A 11 10.94 33.93 3.73
C GLU A 11 10.25 33.59 2.38
N ASP A 12 10.82 32.64 1.66
CA ASP A 12 10.20 32.14 0.42
C ASP A 12 8.80 31.58 0.80
N PRO A 13 7.71 32.08 0.23
CA PRO A 13 6.36 31.66 0.59
C PRO A 13 6.09 30.16 0.30
N ASN A 14 6.94 29.52 -0.49
CA ASN A 14 6.84 28.10 -0.77
C ASN A 14 7.51 27.22 0.31
N ILE A 15 8.27 27.81 1.23
CA ILE A 15 8.95 27.06 2.30
C ILE A 15 8.10 27.04 3.56
N ILE A 16 7.73 25.84 4.01
CA ILE A 16 6.99 25.60 5.25
C ILE A 16 7.98 25.00 6.26
N ASN A 17 8.37 25.80 7.27
CA ASN A 17 9.27 25.36 8.32
C ASN A 17 8.51 24.75 9.50
N ILE A 18 8.62 23.46 9.73
CA ILE A 18 8.05 22.79 10.91
C ILE A 18 8.88 23.14 12.12
N GLN A 19 8.22 23.49 13.21
CA GLN A 19 8.90 23.86 14.45
C GLN A 19 9.09 22.64 15.36
N PRO A 20 10.22 22.54 16.08
CA PRO A 20 10.38 21.49 17.09
C PRO A 20 9.48 21.77 18.29
N GLY A 21 8.91 20.74 18.92
CA GLY A 21 8.06 20.89 20.10
C GLY A 21 7.02 19.78 20.26
N GLU A 22 6.16 19.95 21.25
CA GLU A 22 5.12 18.96 21.58
C GLU A 22 4.10 18.74 20.44
N ASN A 23 3.92 19.72 19.57
CA ASN A 23 2.97 19.64 18.46
C ASN A 23 3.64 19.23 17.12
N PHE A 24 4.91 18.84 17.14
CA PHE A 24 5.67 18.56 15.91
C PHE A 24 4.93 17.62 14.95
N GLU A 25 4.42 16.50 15.44
CA GLU A 25 3.70 15.52 14.61
C GLU A 25 2.41 16.11 14.02
N THR A 26 1.63 16.82 14.84
CA THR A 26 0.38 17.47 14.39
C THR A 26 0.66 18.55 13.36
N ASP A 27 1.68 19.38 13.60
CA ASP A 27 2.07 20.46 12.68
C ASP A 27 2.59 19.87 11.36
N LEU A 28 3.38 18.80 11.41
CA LEU A 28 3.86 18.10 10.21
C LEU A 28 2.70 17.49 9.41
N LYS A 29 1.80 16.76 10.05
CA LYS A 29 0.61 16.19 9.40
C LYS A 29 -0.26 17.26 8.77
N THR A 30 -0.50 18.36 9.49
CA THR A 30 -1.26 19.50 8.96
C THR A 30 -0.58 20.09 7.73
N ALA A 31 0.75 20.27 7.76
CA ALA A 31 1.51 20.79 6.63
C ALA A 31 1.46 19.85 5.41
N LEU A 32 1.49 18.53 5.62
CA LEU A 32 1.35 17.54 4.54
C LEU A 32 -0.04 17.54 3.92
N ILE A 33 -1.09 17.79 4.71
CA ILE A 33 -2.48 17.82 4.25
C ILE A 33 -2.81 19.14 3.52
N GLU A 34 -2.31 20.27 4.05
CA GLU A 34 -2.56 21.61 3.52
C GLU A 34 -1.54 22.04 2.45
N ALA A 35 -0.54 21.17 2.15
CA ALA A 35 0.49 21.46 1.16
C ALA A 35 -0.12 21.89 -0.19
N GLN A 36 0.57 22.82 -0.86
CA GLN A 36 0.25 23.22 -2.21
C GLN A 36 1.36 22.76 -3.17
N PRO A 37 1.07 22.50 -4.44
CA PRO A 37 2.10 22.22 -5.43
C PRO A 37 3.21 23.28 -5.40
N GLY A 38 4.47 22.83 -5.35
CA GLY A 38 5.64 23.70 -5.22
C GLY A 38 6.13 23.92 -3.79
N ASN A 39 5.41 23.44 -2.77
CA ASN A 39 5.85 23.59 -1.38
C ASN A 39 7.07 22.71 -1.07
N ILE A 40 7.93 23.27 -0.21
CA ILE A 40 9.04 22.57 0.43
C ILE A 40 8.79 22.57 1.92
N ILE A 41 8.44 21.41 2.48
CA ILE A 41 8.26 21.22 3.92
C ILE A 41 9.61 20.88 4.53
N VAL A 42 10.11 21.77 5.39
CA VAL A 42 11.43 21.66 6.00
C VAL A 42 11.28 21.20 7.44
N LEU A 43 11.88 20.05 7.75
CA LEU A 43 11.92 19.48 9.08
C LEU A 43 13.11 20.05 9.86
N PRO A 44 12.98 20.33 11.16
CA PRO A 44 14.07 20.81 12.00
C PRO A 44 15.07 19.70 12.34
N GLU A 45 16.24 20.09 12.85
CA GLU A 45 17.14 19.15 13.53
C GLU A 45 16.50 18.65 14.82
N GLY A 46 16.67 17.36 15.11
CA GLY A 46 16.16 16.70 16.31
C GLY A 46 15.70 15.27 16.05
N GLU A 47 15.31 14.62 17.13
CA GLU A 47 14.68 13.30 17.13
C GLU A 47 13.25 13.44 17.62
N PHE A 48 12.29 12.98 16.84
CA PHE A 48 10.85 13.20 17.03
C PHE A 48 10.13 11.86 17.05
N SER A 49 9.50 11.53 18.19
CA SER A 49 8.67 10.33 18.30
C SER A 49 7.36 10.55 17.54
N MET A 50 7.02 9.56 16.71
CA MET A 50 5.82 9.55 15.89
C MET A 50 4.84 8.51 16.45
N THR A 51 3.58 8.89 16.59
CA THR A 51 2.51 8.01 17.09
C THR A 51 1.71 7.34 15.98
N ALA A 52 1.84 7.82 14.74
CA ALA A 52 1.21 7.26 13.56
C ALA A 52 2.02 7.58 12.30
N GLY A 53 1.75 6.85 11.22
CA GLY A 53 2.36 7.08 9.92
C GLY A 53 2.05 8.46 9.34
N LEU A 54 2.87 8.88 8.38
CA LEU A 54 2.72 10.12 7.61
C LEU A 54 2.20 9.80 6.21
N ILE A 55 1.32 10.65 5.68
CA ILE A 55 0.77 10.48 4.32
C ILE A 55 0.86 11.81 3.58
N LEU A 56 1.42 11.79 2.35
CA LEU A 56 1.35 12.89 1.41
C LEU A 56 0.53 12.48 0.18
N ASP A 57 -0.40 13.38 -0.21
CA ASP A 57 -1.28 13.17 -1.35
C ASP A 57 -1.33 14.38 -2.31
N VAL A 58 -0.41 15.32 -2.12
CA VAL A 58 -0.28 16.52 -2.94
C VAL A 58 0.97 16.40 -3.81
N SER A 59 0.79 16.51 -5.13
CA SER A 59 1.87 16.46 -6.10
C SER A 59 2.78 17.70 -6.05
N ASN A 60 4.01 17.54 -6.53
CA ASN A 60 5.01 18.61 -6.62
C ASN A 60 5.42 19.18 -5.23
N VAL A 61 5.58 18.30 -4.25
CA VAL A 61 5.96 18.66 -2.87
C VAL A 61 7.28 17.96 -2.49
N ILE A 62 8.15 18.71 -1.82
CA ILE A 62 9.41 18.20 -1.28
C ILE A 62 9.32 18.20 0.25
N VAL A 63 9.66 17.07 0.90
CA VAL A 63 9.88 17.02 2.36
C VAL A 63 11.37 16.85 2.59
N ARG A 64 11.97 17.78 3.31
CA ARG A 64 13.42 17.86 3.49
C ARG A 64 13.81 18.03 4.95
N GLY A 65 14.70 17.15 5.43
CA GLY A 65 15.38 17.31 6.73
C GLY A 65 16.71 18.06 6.63
N GLN A 66 17.46 18.05 7.73
CA GLN A 66 18.76 18.72 7.85
C GLN A 66 19.94 17.75 7.65
N GLY A 67 19.67 16.49 7.37
CA GLY A 67 20.64 15.42 7.18
C GLY A 67 20.12 14.13 7.84
N GLU A 68 20.50 12.96 7.30
CA GLU A 68 20.07 11.65 7.78
C GLU A 68 20.52 11.30 9.23
N GLY A 69 21.44 12.06 9.77
CA GLY A 69 21.89 11.99 11.16
C GLY A 69 21.46 13.19 12.01
N ALA A 70 20.80 14.20 11.42
CA ALA A 70 20.42 15.44 12.10
C ALA A 70 18.89 15.54 12.32
N THR A 71 18.08 15.07 11.38
CA THR A 71 16.61 14.99 11.51
C THR A 71 16.21 13.51 11.56
N ILE A 72 15.60 13.10 12.65
CA ILE A 72 15.22 11.69 12.89
C ILE A 72 13.75 11.62 13.28
N LEU A 73 12.97 10.83 12.56
CA LEU A 73 11.60 10.48 12.88
C LEU A 73 11.59 9.04 13.43
N ASP A 74 11.25 8.87 14.68
CA ASP A 74 11.24 7.59 15.40
C ASP A 74 9.80 7.08 15.54
N PHE A 75 9.51 5.94 14.91
CA PHE A 75 8.20 5.31 14.85
C PHE A 75 8.04 4.13 15.82
N ALA A 76 8.98 3.91 16.74
CA ALA A 76 8.92 2.78 17.68
C ALA A 76 7.63 2.71 18.53
N THR A 77 6.89 3.82 18.64
CA THR A 77 5.61 3.88 19.37
C THR A 77 4.40 4.09 18.44
N SER A 78 4.59 3.97 17.13
CA SER A 78 3.54 4.18 16.15
C SER A 78 2.50 3.04 16.18
N GLU A 79 1.22 3.42 16.13
CA GLU A 79 0.11 2.48 15.94
C GLU A 79 -0.30 2.34 14.46
N GLY A 80 0.39 3.03 13.54
CA GLY A 80 0.23 2.90 12.09
C GLY A 80 1.11 1.80 11.51
N GLY A 81 0.77 1.26 10.33
CA GLY A 81 1.58 0.25 9.65
C GLY A 81 2.82 0.86 8.99
N ASP A 82 2.66 1.72 7.99
CA ASP A 82 3.76 2.34 7.25
C ASP A 82 4.29 3.61 7.95
N GLY A 83 5.57 3.92 7.74
CA GLY A 83 6.18 5.14 8.25
C GLY A 83 5.78 6.38 7.44
N PHE A 84 6.05 6.40 6.12
CA PHE A 84 5.65 7.48 5.22
C PHE A 84 5.07 6.92 3.92
N LEU A 85 3.78 7.11 3.72
CA LEU A 85 3.08 6.74 2.50
C LEU A 85 2.92 7.94 1.57
N ASP A 86 3.16 7.73 0.27
CA ASP A 86 2.99 8.72 -0.77
C ASP A 86 2.19 8.15 -1.95
N THR A 87 1.19 8.89 -2.41
CA THR A 87 0.35 8.52 -3.55
C THR A 87 0.31 9.61 -4.62
N SER A 88 1.21 10.61 -4.52
CA SER A 88 1.25 11.79 -5.36
C SER A 88 2.41 11.76 -6.37
N ASN A 89 2.43 12.70 -7.32
CA ASN A 89 3.41 12.77 -8.40
C ASN A 89 4.45 13.88 -8.18
N ASN A 90 5.63 13.75 -8.78
CA ASN A 90 6.74 14.71 -8.72
C ASN A 90 7.10 15.11 -7.28
N VAL A 91 7.46 14.12 -6.48
CA VAL A 91 7.72 14.29 -5.05
C VAL A 91 9.12 13.86 -4.66
N ALA A 92 9.65 14.50 -3.63
CA ALA A 92 10.95 14.15 -3.08
C ALA A 92 10.95 13.99 -1.56
N ARG A 93 11.72 13.02 -1.08
CA ARG A 93 12.06 12.80 0.34
C ARG A 93 13.57 12.94 0.46
N GLU A 94 14.02 13.91 1.24
CA GLU A 94 15.42 14.27 1.23
C GLU A 94 15.98 14.52 2.64
N ASN A 95 17.15 13.92 2.92
CA ASN A 95 18.02 14.30 4.04
C ASN A 95 17.40 14.17 5.45
N PHE A 96 16.74 13.07 5.76
CA PHE A 96 16.31 12.72 7.12
C PHE A 96 16.33 11.20 7.35
N ALA A 97 16.21 10.80 8.61
CA ALA A 97 16.11 9.40 8.99
C ALA A 97 14.71 9.03 9.45
N MET A 98 14.35 7.76 9.23
CA MET A 98 13.18 7.11 9.79
C MET A 98 13.63 5.85 10.52
N LEU A 99 13.21 5.68 11.77
CA LEU A 99 13.59 4.55 12.59
C LEU A 99 12.37 3.75 13.02
N ASP A 100 12.53 2.42 13.07
CA ASP A 100 11.64 1.48 13.74
C ASP A 100 10.15 1.62 13.33
N THR A 101 9.89 1.76 12.03
CA THR A 101 8.52 1.75 11.51
C THR A 101 7.90 0.36 11.72
N PRO A 102 6.62 0.25 12.17
CA PRO A 102 5.98 -1.05 12.32
C PRO A 102 5.89 -1.85 11.01
N GLY A 103 5.50 -1.20 9.92
CA GLY A 103 5.47 -1.75 8.56
C GLY A 103 6.57 -1.19 7.68
N ASP A 104 6.24 -0.83 6.42
CA ASP A 104 7.20 -0.29 5.47
C ASP A 104 7.76 1.06 5.94
N GLY A 105 9.02 1.36 5.58
CA GLY A 105 9.64 2.64 5.90
C GLY A 105 9.05 3.78 5.08
N ILE A 106 9.49 3.93 3.83
CA ILE A 106 9.00 4.94 2.87
C ILE A 106 8.35 4.23 1.69
N LYS A 107 7.05 4.41 1.54
CA LYS A 107 6.25 3.75 0.50
C LYS A 107 5.70 4.75 -0.51
N PHE A 108 5.96 4.52 -1.79
CA PHE A 108 5.35 5.25 -2.90
C PHE A 108 4.45 4.31 -3.68
N LYS A 109 3.18 4.69 -3.85
CA LYS A 109 2.20 3.84 -4.51
C LYS A 109 1.58 4.55 -5.72
N GLY A 110 1.88 4.04 -6.91
CA GLY A 110 1.31 4.57 -8.15
C GLY A 110 1.86 5.93 -8.58
N SER A 111 2.95 6.39 -7.98
CA SER A 111 3.52 7.72 -8.18
C SER A 111 4.36 7.81 -9.46
N ASN A 112 4.31 8.95 -10.14
CA ASN A 112 5.16 9.29 -11.28
C ASN A 112 6.09 10.45 -10.93
N GLY A 113 7.41 10.25 -11.04
CA GLY A 113 8.40 11.24 -10.62
C GLY A 113 8.67 11.16 -9.10
N VAL A 114 9.38 10.11 -8.68
CA VAL A 114 9.76 9.87 -7.28
C VAL A 114 11.25 10.12 -7.11
N THR A 115 11.64 10.94 -6.15
CA THR A 115 13.04 11.15 -5.76
C THR A 115 13.22 10.84 -4.27
N ILE A 116 14.12 9.91 -3.97
CA ILE A 116 14.55 9.56 -2.61
C ILE A 116 16.05 9.79 -2.54
N ARG A 117 16.47 10.74 -1.71
CA ARG A 117 17.88 11.17 -1.67
C ARG A 117 18.36 11.45 -0.26
N GLY A 118 19.51 10.91 0.12
CA GLY A 118 20.12 11.18 1.42
C GLY A 118 19.24 10.74 2.60
N MET A 119 18.43 9.72 2.40
CA MET A 119 17.56 9.16 3.41
C MET A 119 18.27 8.04 4.18
N ARG A 120 17.91 7.86 5.46
CA ARG A 120 18.24 6.65 6.21
C ARG A 120 16.96 6.03 6.77
N VAL A 121 16.72 4.78 6.42
CA VAL A 121 15.62 3.99 6.99
C VAL A 121 16.25 2.80 7.70
N GLU A 122 15.94 2.63 9.00
CA GLU A 122 16.64 1.68 9.85
C GLU A 122 15.70 1.08 10.90
N TRP A 123 15.78 -0.24 11.08
CA TRP A 123 15.27 -0.92 12.27
C TRP A 123 16.41 -1.19 13.22
N THR A 124 16.30 -0.65 14.44
CA THR A 124 17.37 -0.71 15.46
C THR A 124 17.59 -2.11 16.05
N CYS A 125 16.62 -3.01 15.87
CA CYS A 125 16.79 -4.43 16.19
C CYS A 125 17.91 -5.09 15.38
N GLY A 126 18.26 -4.55 14.20
CA GLY A 126 19.13 -5.23 13.24
C GLY A 126 18.36 -6.29 12.45
N PRO A 127 18.96 -7.46 12.12
CA PRO A 127 18.28 -8.51 11.34
C PRO A 127 17.27 -9.29 12.23
N CYS A 128 16.04 -8.75 12.31
CA CYS A 128 14.94 -9.30 13.10
C CYS A 128 13.74 -9.59 12.19
N GLU A 129 13.07 -10.73 12.40
CA GLU A 129 11.86 -11.14 11.66
C GLU A 129 10.69 -10.16 11.86
N GLU A 130 10.63 -9.52 13.01
CA GLU A 130 9.59 -8.57 13.40
C GLU A 130 9.74 -7.18 12.77
N ASN A 131 10.84 -6.91 12.07
CA ASN A 131 11.03 -5.64 11.38
C ASN A 131 10.06 -5.50 10.20
N GLY A 132 9.76 -4.25 9.81
CA GLY A 132 8.99 -3.98 8.60
C GLY A 132 9.64 -4.58 7.34
N ALA A 133 8.83 -4.86 6.34
CA ALA A 133 9.28 -5.58 5.16
C ALA A 133 10.26 -4.77 4.30
N TYR A 134 9.91 -3.54 3.96
CA TYR A 134 10.67 -2.72 3.01
C TYR A 134 11.09 -1.39 3.61
N ALA A 135 12.40 -1.08 3.53
CA ALA A 135 12.87 0.22 4.01
C ALA A 135 12.51 1.34 3.01
N ILE A 136 12.81 1.16 1.73
CA ILE A 136 12.48 2.09 0.64
C ILE A 136 11.66 1.32 -0.40
N TYR A 137 10.38 1.70 -0.59
CA TYR A 137 9.38 0.91 -1.27
C TYR A 137 8.56 1.66 -2.33
N PRO A 138 9.11 2.03 -3.49
CA PRO A 138 8.31 2.42 -4.64
C PRO A 138 7.65 1.19 -5.31
N VAL A 139 6.32 1.22 -5.47
CA VAL A 139 5.56 0.17 -6.13
C VAL A 139 4.54 0.75 -7.11
N GLN A 140 4.36 0.10 -8.27
CA GLN A 140 3.49 0.55 -9.36
C GLN A 140 3.78 2.02 -9.78
N SER A 141 5.05 2.43 -9.66
CA SER A 141 5.51 3.80 -9.87
C SER A 141 6.29 3.95 -11.17
N LYS A 142 6.54 5.20 -11.58
CA LYS A 142 7.30 5.53 -12.78
C LYS A 142 8.27 6.67 -12.52
N ASN A 143 9.39 6.72 -13.27
CA ASN A 143 10.42 7.75 -13.11
C ASN A 143 10.94 7.82 -11.67
N VAL A 144 11.50 6.71 -11.20
CA VAL A 144 11.96 6.52 -9.82
C VAL A 144 13.46 6.75 -9.72
N LEU A 145 13.89 7.67 -8.88
CA LEU A 145 15.29 7.92 -8.52
C LEU A 145 15.51 7.66 -7.03
N ILE A 146 16.37 6.70 -6.70
CA ILE A 146 16.81 6.41 -5.33
C ILE A 146 18.31 6.55 -5.29
N GLU A 147 18.82 7.55 -4.55
CA GLU A 147 20.25 7.82 -4.52
C GLU A 147 20.76 8.27 -3.15
N ASP A 148 22.05 8.02 -2.90
CA ASP A 148 22.77 8.49 -1.73
C ASP A 148 22.08 8.14 -0.39
N SER A 149 21.35 7.01 -0.32
CA SER A 149 20.49 6.62 0.80
C SER A 149 20.98 5.34 1.49
N ILE A 150 20.51 5.10 2.72
CA ILE A 150 20.91 3.98 3.56
C ILE A 150 19.67 3.21 4.01
N ALA A 151 19.66 1.88 3.81
CA ALA A 151 18.58 0.98 4.20
C ALA A 151 19.12 -0.13 5.09
N ILE A 152 18.56 -0.30 6.31
CA ILE A 152 19.11 -1.20 7.33
C ILE A 152 18.01 -1.98 8.02
N GLY A 153 18.14 -3.31 8.05
CA GLY A 153 17.36 -4.18 8.93
C GLY A 153 16.00 -4.64 8.38
N ALA A 154 15.68 -4.36 7.11
CA ALA A 154 14.42 -4.79 6.51
C ALA A 154 14.26 -6.32 6.50
N SER A 155 13.10 -6.82 6.93
CA SER A 155 12.81 -8.27 6.97
C SER A 155 12.50 -8.88 5.60
N ASP A 156 12.45 -8.04 4.56
CA ASP A 156 12.35 -8.42 3.16
C ASP A 156 13.44 -7.69 2.36
N ALA A 157 13.24 -6.46 1.90
CA ALA A 157 14.27 -5.76 1.13
C ALA A 157 14.60 -4.35 1.66
N GLY A 158 15.91 -4.02 1.68
CA GLY A 158 16.37 -2.68 2.04
C GLY A 158 15.92 -1.64 1.03
N VAL A 159 16.20 -1.85 -0.25
CA VAL A 159 15.67 -1.04 -1.36
C VAL A 159 14.87 -1.97 -2.26
N TYR A 160 13.57 -1.77 -2.32
CA TYR A 160 12.67 -2.49 -3.21
C TYR A 160 12.08 -1.55 -4.25
N VAL A 161 12.04 -1.96 -5.51
CA VAL A 161 11.26 -1.30 -6.55
C VAL A 161 10.47 -2.36 -7.31
N GLY A 162 9.15 -2.35 -7.15
CA GLY A 162 8.29 -3.36 -7.74
C GLY A 162 7.25 -2.80 -8.71
N GLN A 163 6.91 -3.58 -9.75
CA GLN A 163 5.86 -3.29 -10.71
C GLN A 163 5.96 -1.88 -11.34
N SER A 164 7.19 -1.38 -11.47
CA SER A 164 7.51 0.02 -11.81
C SER A 164 8.23 0.14 -13.16
N ASP A 165 8.39 1.37 -13.67
CA ASP A 165 9.04 1.64 -14.96
C ASP A 165 9.96 2.86 -14.88
N LYS A 166 11.09 2.83 -15.60
CA LYS A 166 12.13 3.87 -15.61
C LYS A 166 12.69 4.15 -14.21
N ILE A 167 13.63 3.31 -13.80
CA ILE A 167 14.14 3.24 -12.44
C ILE A 167 15.64 3.48 -12.43
N ILE A 168 16.12 4.34 -11.55
CA ILE A 168 17.53 4.53 -11.25
C ILE A 168 17.76 4.34 -9.75
N VAL A 169 18.55 3.32 -9.37
CA VAL A 169 18.98 3.06 -7.99
C VAL A 169 20.49 3.17 -7.95
N ARG A 170 21.03 4.21 -7.30
CA ARG A 170 22.48 4.46 -7.33
C ARG A 170 23.05 5.05 -6.05
N ARG A 171 24.30 4.70 -5.73
CA ARG A 171 25.06 5.21 -4.59
C ARG A 171 24.37 5.00 -3.24
N ASN A 172 23.56 3.94 -3.13
CA ASN A 172 22.91 3.58 -1.89
C ASN A 172 23.74 2.53 -1.13
N THR A 173 23.52 2.45 0.17
CA THR A 173 24.05 1.38 1.02
C THR A 173 22.88 0.58 1.61
N ALA A 174 22.81 -0.69 1.30
CA ALA A 174 21.82 -1.61 1.86
C ALA A 174 22.54 -2.68 2.69
N ARG A 175 22.22 -2.77 4.00
CA ARG A 175 22.89 -3.72 4.89
C ARG A 175 21.97 -4.29 5.95
N LEU A 176 22.28 -5.51 6.41
CA LEU A 176 21.53 -6.23 7.44
C LEU A 176 20.06 -6.47 7.06
N ASN A 177 19.74 -6.50 5.78
CA ASN A 177 18.41 -6.82 5.25
C ASN A 177 18.37 -8.30 4.79
N VAL A 178 17.22 -8.81 4.46
CA VAL A 178 17.15 -10.11 3.75
C VAL A 178 17.64 -9.89 2.32
N ALA A 179 16.95 -9.14 1.48
CA ALA A 179 17.49 -8.67 0.21
C ALA A 179 18.11 -7.27 0.40
N GLY A 180 19.33 -7.04 -0.10
CA GLY A 180 19.90 -5.70 -0.07
C GLY A 180 19.15 -4.76 -0.99
N ILE A 181 19.11 -5.07 -2.28
CA ILE A 181 18.39 -4.34 -3.34
C ILE A 181 17.57 -5.33 -4.15
N GLU A 182 16.33 -4.99 -4.40
CA GLU A 182 15.36 -5.84 -5.10
C GLU A 182 14.65 -5.08 -6.21
N ILE A 183 14.67 -5.64 -7.41
CA ILE A 183 13.89 -5.17 -8.56
C ILE A 183 12.92 -6.28 -8.95
N GLU A 184 11.63 -6.07 -8.67
CA GLU A 184 10.58 -7.06 -8.89
C GLU A 184 9.62 -6.62 -9.98
N ASN A 185 9.28 -7.48 -10.94
CA ASN A 185 8.27 -7.21 -11.98
C ASN A 185 8.34 -5.78 -12.57
N SER A 186 9.55 -5.30 -12.83
CA SER A 186 9.79 -3.90 -13.21
C SER A 186 10.48 -3.80 -14.56
N THR A 187 10.32 -2.67 -15.24
CA THR A 187 10.86 -2.45 -16.57
C THR A 187 11.79 -1.24 -16.60
N ASN A 188 12.86 -1.33 -17.42
CA ASN A 188 13.83 -0.25 -17.60
C ASN A 188 14.48 0.21 -16.28
N SER A 189 15.33 -0.62 -15.69
CA SER A 189 16.03 -0.28 -14.45
C SER A 189 17.55 -0.23 -14.62
N ASP A 190 18.19 0.80 -14.04
CA ASP A 190 19.63 0.94 -13.86
C ASP A 190 19.96 0.89 -12.36
N VAL A 191 20.70 -0.14 -11.94
CA VAL A 191 21.13 -0.36 -10.54
C VAL A 191 22.65 -0.28 -10.51
N TYR A 192 23.22 0.84 -10.00
CA TYR A 192 24.66 1.03 -10.10
C TYR A 192 25.29 1.86 -8.98
N GLU A 193 26.58 1.66 -8.77
CA GLU A 193 27.37 2.33 -7.72
C GLU A 193 26.81 2.12 -6.30
N ASN A 194 26.05 1.05 -6.08
CA ASN A 194 25.50 0.72 -4.76
C ASN A 194 26.45 -0.20 -4.00
N VAL A 195 26.27 -0.23 -2.68
CA VAL A 195 26.92 -1.16 -1.76
C VAL A 195 25.86 -2.04 -1.10
N ALA A 196 25.76 -3.31 -1.50
CA ALA A 196 24.93 -4.31 -0.86
C ALA A 196 25.84 -5.20 0.01
N ILE A 197 25.79 -5.00 1.32
CA ILE A 197 26.75 -5.61 2.25
C ILE A 197 26.05 -6.17 3.50
N GLU A 198 26.48 -7.36 3.95
CA GLU A 198 25.96 -7.95 5.19
C GLU A 198 24.42 -8.14 5.15
N ASN A 199 23.85 -8.53 4.00
CA ASN A 199 22.48 -8.98 3.86
C ASN A 199 22.44 -10.52 3.79
N THR A 200 21.26 -11.13 3.64
CA THR A 200 21.16 -12.55 3.29
C THR A 200 21.48 -12.76 1.81
N GLY A 201 20.85 -11.96 0.92
CA GLY A 201 21.14 -11.83 -0.49
C GLY A 201 21.50 -10.38 -0.87
N GLY A 202 22.40 -10.19 -1.83
CA GLY A 202 22.90 -8.84 -2.17
C GLY A 202 21.97 -8.05 -3.08
N ILE A 203 21.90 -8.40 -4.38
CA ILE A 203 21.04 -7.75 -5.37
C ILE A 203 20.19 -8.81 -6.07
N LEU A 204 18.88 -8.64 -6.04
CA LEU A 204 17.90 -9.57 -6.59
C LEU A 204 17.11 -8.88 -7.70
N ALA A 205 16.96 -9.56 -8.84
CA ALA A 205 16.07 -9.16 -9.93
C ALA A 205 15.18 -10.35 -10.28
N PHE A 206 13.88 -10.24 -10.01
CA PHE A 206 12.99 -11.37 -10.24
C PHE A 206 11.57 -10.98 -10.64
N ASP A 207 10.89 -11.93 -11.23
CA ASP A 207 9.52 -11.82 -11.70
C ASP A 207 8.64 -12.83 -10.99
N LEU A 208 7.45 -12.42 -10.59
CA LEU A 208 6.46 -13.23 -9.91
C LEU A 208 5.15 -13.30 -10.72
N PRO A 209 4.42 -14.43 -10.65
CA PRO A 209 3.14 -14.57 -11.33
C PRO A 209 2.04 -13.71 -10.74
N GLY A 210 1.01 -13.41 -11.53
CA GLY A 210 -0.20 -12.71 -11.09
C GLY A 210 -0.04 -11.20 -10.85
N LEU A 211 1.13 -10.61 -11.15
CA LEU A 211 1.39 -9.20 -10.95
C LEU A 211 1.06 -8.35 -12.20
N THR A 212 1.09 -7.03 -12.04
CA THR A 212 0.56 -6.08 -13.04
C THR A 212 1.40 -5.97 -14.31
N ARG A 213 2.65 -6.41 -14.28
CA ARG A 213 3.59 -6.38 -15.43
C ARG A 213 4.71 -7.41 -15.27
N PRO A 214 5.33 -7.86 -16.37
CA PRO A 214 6.55 -8.65 -16.32
C PRO A 214 7.78 -7.77 -16.05
N GLY A 215 8.86 -8.39 -15.53
CA GLY A 215 10.16 -7.76 -15.37
C GLY A 215 11.03 -7.88 -16.62
N THR A 216 11.56 -6.75 -17.11
CA THR A 216 12.44 -6.75 -18.29
C THR A 216 13.33 -5.52 -18.37
N ARG A 217 14.48 -5.64 -19.05
CA ARG A 217 15.45 -4.57 -19.31
C ARG A 217 16.04 -3.95 -18.04
N SER A 218 16.77 -4.77 -17.28
CA SER A 218 17.50 -4.35 -16.09
C SER A 218 19.02 -4.35 -16.35
N ARG A 219 19.71 -3.26 -15.98
CA ARG A 219 21.15 -3.16 -15.98
C ARG A 219 21.66 -3.06 -14.54
N ILE A 220 22.56 -3.97 -14.16
CA ILE A 220 23.14 -4.06 -12.81
C ILE A 220 24.66 -3.93 -12.94
N PHE A 221 25.23 -2.76 -12.60
CA PHE A 221 26.63 -2.48 -12.91
C PHE A 221 27.32 -1.56 -11.89
N ASN A 222 28.66 -1.66 -11.81
CA ASN A 222 29.48 -0.88 -10.89
C ASN A 222 29.07 -1.00 -9.39
N ASN A 223 28.40 -2.07 -8.99
CA ASN A 223 28.01 -2.26 -7.60
C ASN A 223 29.12 -3.03 -6.84
N THR A 224 29.14 -2.84 -5.51
CA THR A 224 29.89 -3.69 -4.58
C THR A 224 28.90 -4.59 -3.83
N VAL A 225 28.99 -5.89 -4.07
CA VAL A 225 28.10 -6.91 -3.49
C VAL A 225 28.95 -7.82 -2.63
N ARG A 226 28.95 -7.60 -1.30
CA ARG A 226 29.97 -8.19 -0.43
C ARG A 226 29.41 -8.74 0.87
N SER A 227 29.92 -9.92 1.25
CA SER A 227 29.67 -10.52 2.57
C SER A 227 28.17 -10.61 2.93
N ASN A 228 27.32 -10.91 1.95
CA ASN A 228 25.88 -11.05 2.17
C ASN A 228 25.59 -12.42 2.82
N ASN A 229 26.01 -12.58 4.07
CA ASN A 229 26.10 -13.83 4.78
C ASN A 229 25.24 -13.88 6.05
N VAL A 230 24.29 -12.95 6.20
CA VAL A 230 23.32 -12.95 7.32
C VAL A 230 22.37 -14.13 7.13
N PRO A 231 22.12 -14.95 8.17
CA PRO A 231 21.07 -15.96 8.11
C PRO A 231 19.74 -15.34 7.66
N ASN A 232 19.01 -16.06 6.81
CA ASN A 232 17.71 -15.55 6.35
C ASN A 232 16.77 -15.41 7.55
N PHE A 233 16.24 -14.21 7.74
CA PHE A 233 15.31 -13.86 8.82
C PHE A 233 13.96 -13.36 8.29
N ALA A 234 13.68 -13.54 6.98
CA ALA A 234 12.37 -13.22 6.43
C ALA A 234 11.28 -14.06 7.08
N PRO A 235 10.11 -13.49 7.36
CA PRO A 235 8.96 -14.24 7.80
C PRO A 235 8.64 -15.38 6.82
N ALA A 236 8.36 -16.56 7.34
CA ALA A 236 8.03 -17.72 6.51
C ALA A 236 6.80 -17.42 5.63
N GLY A 237 6.79 -17.96 4.42
CA GLY A 237 5.72 -17.71 3.44
C GLY A 237 6.01 -16.57 2.45
N ASN A 238 6.94 -15.68 2.75
CA ASN A 238 7.42 -14.69 1.79
C ASN A 238 8.39 -15.32 0.78
N ILE A 239 8.39 -14.83 -0.47
CA ILE A 239 9.27 -15.39 -1.51
C ILE A 239 10.75 -15.26 -1.11
N VAL A 240 11.14 -14.15 -0.52
CA VAL A 240 12.54 -13.91 -0.11
C VAL A 240 13.00 -14.83 1.03
N ALA A 241 12.07 -15.48 1.75
CA ALA A 241 12.43 -16.53 2.73
C ALA A 241 13.08 -17.76 2.06
N THR A 242 12.96 -17.92 0.75
CA THR A 242 13.60 -18.97 -0.04
C THR A 242 15.02 -18.61 -0.50
N VAL A 243 15.46 -17.35 -0.34
CA VAL A 243 16.78 -16.88 -0.77
C VAL A 243 17.86 -17.51 0.14
N PRO A 244 18.81 -18.26 -0.43
CA PRO A 244 19.87 -18.89 0.37
C PRO A 244 20.80 -17.84 1.01
N GLN A 245 21.19 -18.10 2.26
CA GLN A 245 22.22 -17.31 2.91
C GLN A 245 23.51 -17.29 2.08
N GLY A 246 24.07 -16.12 1.85
CA GLY A 246 25.32 -15.98 1.12
C GLY A 246 25.13 -15.76 -0.39
N THR A 247 23.93 -15.54 -0.87
CA THR A 247 23.68 -15.23 -2.28
C THR A 247 24.23 -13.85 -2.63
N GLY A 248 25.10 -13.77 -3.64
CA GLY A 248 25.61 -12.50 -4.15
C GLY A 248 24.53 -11.76 -4.96
N MET A 249 24.18 -12.28 -6.13
CA MET A 249 23.11 -11.79 -6.98
C MET A 249 22.21 -12.93 -7.43
N LEU A 250 20.89 -12.67 -7.50
CA LEU A 250 19.90 -13.63 -7.98
C LEU A 250 19.09 -13.00 -9.14
N ILE A 251 18.95 -13.74 -10.22
CA ILE A 251 18.09 -13.40 -11.37
C ILE A 251 17.10 -14.56 -11.54
N MET A 252 15.80 -14.32 -11.34
CA MET A 252 14.78 -15.35 -11.43
C MET A 252 13.67 -14.92 -12.38
N ALA A 253 13.40 -15.72 -13.42
CA ALA A 253 12.29 -15.52 -14.36
C ALA A 253 12.26 -14.12 -15.03
N PHE A 254 13.36 -13.41 -15.02
CA PHE A 254 13.48 -12.05 -15.55
C PHE A 254 14.06 -12.05 -16.97
N GLU A 255 13.65 -11.10 -17.81
CA GLU A 255 14.13 -10.99 -19.19
C GLU A 255 15.03 -9.78 -19.42
N ASP A 256 15.94 -9.87 -20.39
CA ASP A 256 16.83 -8.76 -20.80
C ASP A 256 17.61 -8.15 -19.63
N VAL A 257 18.46 -8.93 -18.97
CA VAL A 257 19.30 -8.46 -17.86
C VAL A 257 20.76 -8.37 -18.28
N GLU A 258 21.38 -7.23 -18.05
CA GLU A 258 22.81 -7.00 -18.27
C GLU A 258 23.53 -6.77 -16.94
N VAL A 259 24.47 -7.65 -16.56
CA VAL A 259 25.24 -7.60 -15.31
C VAL A 259 26.71 -7.41 -15.62
N PHE A 260 27.27 -6.23 -15.30
CA PHE A 260 28.65 -5.92 -15.70
C PHE A 260 29.37 -4.95 -14.75
N ASP A 261 30.70 -4.99 -14.76
CA ASP A 261 31.59 -4.12 -13.96
C ASP A 261 31.32 -4.15 -12.44
N ASN A 262 30.67 -5.19 -11.90
CA ASN A 262 30.43 -5.32 -10.46
C ASN A 262 31.62 -5.98 -9.74
N LEU A 263 31.80 -5.61 -8.47
CA LEU A 263 32.66 -6.34 -7.54
C LEU A 263 31.79 -7.24 -6.65
N ILE A 264 31.93 -8.56 -6.79
CA ILE A 264 31.17 -9.55 -6.04
C ILE A 264 32.18 -10.36 -5.21
N GLU A 265 32.15 -10.17 -3.86
CA GLU A 265 33.18 -10.73 -3.01
C GLU A 265 32.67 -11.26 -1.66
N ASP A 266 33.33 -12.31 -1.17
CA ASP A 266 33.12 -12.86 0.18
C ASP A 266 31.67 -13.30 0.48
N ASN A 267 30.88 -13.67 -0.53
CA ASN A 267 29.55 -14.26 -0.35
C ASN A 267 29.71 -15.79 -0.19
N GLN A 268 29.02 -16.38 0.81
CA GLN A 268 29.19 -17.80 1.17
C GLN A 268 28.67 -18.74 0.09
N SER A 269 27.61 -18.35 -0.60
CA SER A 269 26.99 -19.08 -1.71
C SER A 269 27.45 -18.54 -3.06
N GLU A 270 26.65 -18.67 -4.12
CA GLU A 270 27.01 -18.26 -5.47
C GLU A 270 27.25 -16.76 -5.58
N ALA A 271 28.17 -16.36 -6.47
CA ALA A 271 28.32 -14.95 -6.80
C ALA A 271 27.12 -14.44 -7.61
N ILE A 272 26.71 -15.20 -8.66
CA ILE A 272 25.50 -14.93 -9.45
C ILE A 272 24.77 -16.25 -9.69
N VAL A 273 23.46 -16.25 -9.42
CA VAL A 273 22.58 -17.39 -9.71
C VAL A 273 21.46 -16.93 -10.65
N VAL A 274 21.20 -17.71 -11.70
CA VAL A 274 20.13 -17.47 -12.70
C VAL A 274 19.20 -18.67 -12.64
N VAL A 275 17.91 -18.45 -12.37
CA VAL A 275 16.98 -19.54 -12.10
C VAL A 275 15.60 -19.32 -12.71
N ASN A 276 14.94 -20.42 -13.04
CA ASN A 276 13.53 -20.47 -13.35
C ASN A 276 12.69 -20.34 -12.07
N TYR A 277 11.49 -19.78 -12.16
CA TYR A 277 10.59 -19.62 -11.01
C TYR A 277 10.29 -20.95 -10.29
N ALA A 278 10.24 -22.06 -11.03
CA ALA A 278 9.98 -23.38 -10.45
C ALA A 278 10.97 -23.81 -9.34
N ILE A 279 12.15 -23.19 -9.29
CA ILE A 279 13.15 -23.46 -8.23
C ILE A 279 12.64 -23.02 -6.85
N SER A 280 11.71 -22.07 -6.79
CA SER A 280 11.08 -21.60 -5.55
C SER A 280 10.20 -22.66 -4.89
N GLY A 281 9.76 -23.68 -5.67
CA GLY A 281 8.81 -24.68 -5.21
C GLY A 281 7.38 -24.15 -5.02
N LEU A 282 7.12 -22.89 -5.38
CA LEU A 282 5.81 -22.27 -5.26
C LEU A 282 4.95 -22.54 -6.52
N PRO A 283 3.61 -22.58 -6.38
CA PRO A 283 2.71 -22.80 -7.51
C PRO A 283 2.75 -21.63 -8.50
N ASN A 284 2.44 -21.92 -9.76
CA ASN A 284 2.22 -20.93 -10.80
C ASN A 284 1.00 -21.34 -11.63
N ASP A 285 -0.12 -20.67 -11.39
CA ASP A 285 -1.38 -20.87 -12.11
C ASP A 285 -1.70 -19.72 -13.08
N ASP A 286 -0.78 -18.71 -13.22
CA ASP A 286 -0.94 -17.62 -14.18
C ASP A 286 -0.55 -18.09 -15.59
N PRO A 287 -1.51 -18.23 -16.52
CA PRO A 287 -1.22 -18.70 -17.88
C PRO A 287 -0.47 -17.68 -18.75
N LEU A 288 -0.32 -16.43 -18.28
CA LEU A 288 0.40 -15.37 -19.00
C LEU A 288 1.82 -15.18 -18.49
N TYR A 289 2.17 -15.82 -17.39
CA TYR A 289 3.48 -15.70 -16.76
C TYR A 289 4.53 -16.59 -17.45
N ASP A 290 5.67 -16.02 -17.81
CA ASP A 290 6.84 -16.79 -18.29
C ASP A 290 7.80 -17.04 -17.10
N PRO A 291 7.94 -18.30 -16.64
CA PRO A 291 8.82 -18.63 -15.53
C PRO A 291 10.31 -18.65 -15.87
N ASP A 292 10.68 -18.46 -17.15
CA ASP A 292 12.02 -18.65 -17.65
C ASP A 292 12.85 -17.36 -17.64
N PRO A 293 14.09 -17.38 -17.12
CA PRO A 293 15.02 -16.27 -17.35
C PRO A 293 15.46 -16.29 -18.83
N ARG A 294 15.43 -15.14 -19.51
CA ARG A 294 15.78 -15.03 -20.92
C ARG A 294 16.71 -13.85 -21.20
N ARG A 295 17.58 -13.97 -22.18
CA ARG A 295 18.45 -12.90 -22.68
C ARG A 295 19.29 -12.24 -21.56
N ILE A 296 19.93 -13.09 -20.74
CA ILE A 296 20.80 -12.64 -19.66
C ILE A 296 22.22 -12.49 -20.20
N ASN A 297 22.86 -11.34 -19.97
CA ASN A 297 24.21 -11.02 -20.45
C ASN A 297 25.12 -10.63 -19.27
N ILE A 298 26.00 -11.52 -18.88
CA ILE A 298 26.93 -11.34 -17.74
C ILE A 298 28.33 -11.16 -18.27
N HIS A 299 28.98 -10.01 -17.97
CA HIS A 299 30.33 -9.76 -18.46
C HIS A 299 31.10 -8.72 -17.63
N ASP A 300 32.41 -8.76 -17.72
CA ASP A 300 33.34 -7.78 -17.16
C ASP A 300 33.26 -7.60 -15.63
N ASN A 301 32.66 -8.56 -14.90
CA ASN A 301 32.58 -8.51 -13.44
C ASN A 301 33.87 -9.02 -12.78
N ARG A 302 34.04 -8.67 -11.52
CA ARG A 302 35.14 -9.14 -10.67
C ARG A 302 34.61 -9.99 -9.53
N TYR A 303 35.12 -11.20 -9.42
CA TYR A 303 34.73 -12.20 -8.43
C TYR A 303 35.89 -12.48 -7.46
N VAL A 304 35.62 -12.44 -6.15
CA VAL A 304 36.63 -12.71 -5.12
C VAL A 304 36.00 -13.56 -4.01
N ASN A 305 36.53 -14.76 -3.79
CA ASN A 305 36.22 -15.61 -2.64
C ASN A 305 34.72 -15.86 -2.40
N ASN A 306 33.90 -16.09 -3.46
CA ASN A 306 32.51 -16.52 -3.29
C ASN A 306 32.39 -18.04 -3.34
N GLY A 307 31.29 -18.61 -2.79
CA GLY A 307 30.99 -20.04 -2.84
C GLY A 307 31.85 -20.90 -1.88
N TYR A 308 32.38 -20.29 -0.81
CA TYR A 308 33.28 -20.99 0.07
C TYR A 308 32.58 -21.81 1.19
N ASP A 309 31.31 -21.51 1.46
CA ASP A 309 30.50 -22.20 2.49
C ASP A 309 29.00 -22.09 2.19
N PRO A 310 28.56 -22.64 1.03
CA PRO A 310 27.17 -22.48 0.58
C PRO A 310 26.18 -23.10 1.57
N LYS A 311 25.06 -22.39 1.78
CA LYS A 311 24.01 -22.75 2.75
C LYS A 311 22.69 -23.06 2.05
N ASP A 312 21.77 -23.67 2.79
CA ASP A 312 20.41 -23.92 2.38
C ASP A 312 20.33 -24.61 0.99
N LEU A 313 19.44 -24.19 0.11
CA LEU A 313 19.32 -24.70 -1.25
C LEU A 313 20.65 -24.59 -2.05
N ALA A 314 21.43 -23.53 -1.82
CA ALA A 314 22.75 -23.37 -2.46
C ALA A 314 23.72 -24.47 -2.03
N GLY A 315 23.64 -24.96 -0.79
CA GLY A 315 24.42 -26.11 -0.32
C GLY A 315 24.00 -27.42 -1.00
N GLU A 316 22.72 -27.62 -1.25
CA GLU A 316 22.21 -28.76 -2.01
C GLU A 316 22.68 -28.69 -3.46
N ILE A 317 22.57 -27.53 -4.10
CA ILE A 317 23.08 -27.29 -5.46
C ILE A 317 24.58 -27.54 -5.52
N ALA A 318 25.36 -27.06 -4.56
CA ALA A 318 26.80 -27.27 -4.50
C ALA A 318 27.18 -28.78 -4.53
N SER A 319 26.40 -29.61 -3.81
CA SER A 319 26.61 -31.06 -3.80
C SER A 319 26.45 -31.70 -5.17
N LEU A 320 25.61 -31.14 -6.06
CA LEU A 320 25.45 -31.64 -7.42
C LEU A 320 26.70 -31.41 -8.29
N PHE A 321 27.53 -30.44 -7.93
CA PHE A 321 28.78 -30.13 -8.59
C PHE A 321 30.00 -30.88 -7.99
N ASP A 322 29.78 -31.71 -6.93
CA ASP A 322 30.83 -32.59 -6.39
C ASP A 322 31.29 -33.57 -7.48
N GLY A 323 32.59 -33.57 -7.75
CA GLY A 323 33.18 -34.40 -8.77
C GLY A 323 33.23 -33.83 -10.20
N VAL A 324 32.58 -32.69 -10.45
CA VAL A 324 32.65 -31.95 -11.75
C VAL A 324 33.37 -30.62 -11.68
N GLY A 325 33.90 -30.22 -10.52
CA GLY A 325 34.73 -29.01 -10.37
C GLY A 325 34.41 -28.15 -9.16
N GLY A 326 33.42 -28.52 -8.35
CA GLY A 326 32.89 -27.75 -7.23
C GLY A 326 31.91 -26.68 -7.68
N LEU A 327 31.30 -25.95 -6.72
CA LEU A 327 30.31 -24.92 -7.00
C LEU A 327 30.89 -23.81 -7.89
N PRO A 328 30.29 -23.51 -9.05
CA PRO A 328 30.73 -22.42 -9.89
C PRO A 328 30.43 -21.04 -9.30
N GLN A 329 31.15 -19.99 -9.71
CA GLN A 329 30.85 -18.60 -9.35
C GLN A 329 29.53 -18.12 -9.96
N ILE A 330 29.21 -18.61 -11.16
CA ILE A 330 27.97 -18.31 -11.87
C ILE A 330 27.23 -19.64 -12.09
N VAL A 331 26.01 -19.73 -11.57
CA VAL A 331 25.17 -20.92 -11.67
C VAL A 331 23.90 -20.59 -12.42
N TYR A 332 23.54 -21.44 -13.40
CA TYR A 332 22.24 -21.46 -14.05
C TYR A 332 21.55 -22.77 -13.73
N ASP A 333 20.28 -22.74 -13.34
CA ASP A 333 19.57 -23.98 -13.01
C ASP A 333 19.33 -24.88 -14.22
N GLY A 334 19.09 -24.32 -15.40
CA GLY A 334 18.87 -25.06 -16.65
C GLY A 334 17.49 -25.71 -16.75
N ILE A 335 16.55 -25.36 -15.88
CA ILE A 335 15.19 -25.93 -15.88
C ILE A 335 14.46 -25.58 -17.19
N ALA A 336 14.53 -24.33 -17.61
CA ALA A 336 13.89 -23.83 -18.83
C ALA A 336 14.26 -24.64 -20.09
N GLU A 337 15.46 -25.19 -20.14
CA GLU A 337 15.99 -25.90 -21.31
C GLU A 337 15.82 -27.42 -21.27
N GLN A 338 15.17 -27.96 -20.24
CA GLN A 338 14.93 -29.43 -20.18
C GLN A 338 14.01 -29.93 -21.28
N GLY A 339 13.07 -29.11 -21.75
CA GLY A 339 12.13 -29.44 -22.83
C GLY A 339 12.66 -29.19 -24.23
N ALA A 340 13.33 -28.06 -24.43
CA ALA A 340 13.99 -27.64 -25.67
C ALA A 340 15.05 -26.57 -25.34
N PRO A 341 16.23 -26.59 -25.99
CA PRO A 341 17.21 -25.53 -25.83
C PRO A 341 16.63 -24.17 -26.21
N PHE A 342 17.09 -23.11 -25.56
CA PHE A 342 16.77 -21.75 -25.99
C PHE A 342 17.28 -21.49 -27.40
N ASP A 343 16.55 -20.69 -28.14
CA ASP A 343 17.04 -20.08 -29.38
C ASP A 343 18.23 -19.18 -29.06
N ASP A 344 19.10 -18.91 -30.05
CA ASP A 344 20.32 -18.12 -29.83
C ASP A 344 20.01 -16.70 -29.24
N GLU A 345 18.83 -16.17 -29.50
CA GLU A 345 18.38 -14.87 -29.01
C GLU A 345 18.01 -14.87 -27.52
N ASP A 346 17.60 -16.00 -26.94
CA ASP A 346 17.11 -16.12 -25.57
C ASP A 346 18.15 -16.64 -24.55
N ARG A 347 19.35 -16.94 -25.01
CA ARG A 347 20.40 -17.62 -24.23
C ARG A 347 20.87 -16.82 -23.01
N ILE A 348 21.43 -17.55 -22.04
CA ILE A 348 22.19 -17.03 -20.91
C ILE A 348 23.65 -16.92 -21.38
N CYS A 349 24.16 -15.70 -21.55
CA CYS A 349 25.49 -15.44 -22.05
C CYS A 349 26.44 -14.97 -20.92
N VAL A 350 27.62 -15.58 -20.85
CA VAL A 350 28.66 -15.19 -19.87
C VAL A 350 29.99 -14.96 -20.58
N ARG A 351 30.49 -13.72 -20.51
CA ARG A 351 31.70 -13.29 -21.20
C ARG A 351 32.61 -12.48 -20.27
N GLU A 352 33.26 -13.17 -19.37
CA GLU A 352 34.15 -12.55 -18.38
C GLU A 352 35.58 -12.37 -18.90
N ILE A 353 36.24 -11.29 -18.49
CA ILE A 353 37.65 -11.00 -18.87
C ILE A 353 38.60 -12.06 -18.28
N ILE A 354 38.28 -12.54 -17.05
CA ILE A 354 39.05 -13.60 -16.36
C ILE A 354 38.23 -14.89 -16.49
N SER A 355 38.93 -16.03 -16.62
CA SER A 355 38.28 -17.34 -16.63
C SER A 355 37.53 -17.57 -15.28
N VAL A 356 36.23 -17.39 -15.28
CA VAL A 356 35.34 -17.59 -14.14
C VAL A 356 34.60 -18.91 -14.30
N SER A 357 34.49 -19.70 -13.24
CA SER A 357 33.74 -20.94 -13.26
C SER A 357 32.23 -20.66 -13.40
N ARG A 358 31.61 -21.38 -14.32
CA ARG A 358 30.17 -21.30 -14.61
C ARG A 358 29.62 -22.69 -14.88
N GLY A 359 28.39 -22.95 -14.51
CA GLY A 359 27.80 -24.25 -14.65
C GLY A 359 26.27 -24.26 -14.67
N ARG A 360 25.72 -25.36 -15.14
CA ARG A 360 24.27 -25.67 -15.11
C ARG A 360 23.98 -26.77 -14.12
N VAL A 361 22.91 -26.61 -13.37
CA VAL A 361 22.44 -27.64 -12.41
C VAL A 361 21.80 -28.81 -13.17
N PHE A 362 20.91 -28.49 -14.13
CA PHE A 362 20.24 -29.51 -14.94
C PHE A 362 20.64 -29.36 -16.40
N THR A 363 21.09 -30.47 -16.99
CA THR A 363 21.38 -30.56 -18.43
C THR A 363 20.37 -31.47 -19.11
N PRO A 364 20.19 -31.40 -20.43
CA PRO A 364 19.31 -32.32 -21.17
C PRO A 364 19.68 -33.81 -20.98
N GLU A 365 20.96 -34.11 -20.70
CA GLU A 365 21.48 -35.44 -20.44
C GLU A 365 21.31 -35.87 -18.99
N GLY A 366 20.87 -34.97 -18.12
CA GLY A 366 20.75 -35.13 -16.68
C GLY A 366 22.03 -34.79 -15.90
N GLY A 367 21.84 -34.24 -14.68
CA GLY A 367 22.92 -33.87 -13.76
C GLY A 367 23.60 -32.54 -14.07
N ALA A 368 24.52 -32.11 -13.18
CA ALA A 368 25.22 -30.86 -13.26
C ALA A 368 26.41 -30.88 -14.26
N SER A 369 26.71 -29.73 -14.85
CA SER A 369 27.79 -29.56 -15.80
C SER A 369 28.48 -28.21 -15.65
N VAL A 370 29.80 -28.17 -15.80
CA VAL A 370 30.64 -26.94 -15.86
C VAL A 370 31.06 -26.61 -17.30
N ASP A 371 30.21 -26.90 -18.27
CA ASP A 371 30.45 -26.64 -19.68
C ASP A 371 30.53 -25.13 -19.97
N GLN A 372 31.74 -24.66 -20.23
CA GLN A 372 32.04 -23.26 -20.51
C GLN A 372 31.52 -22.82 -21.90
N GLU A 373 31.44 -23.76 -22.86
CA GLU A 373 31.03 -23.47 -24.23
C GLU A 373 29.54 -23.14 -24.35
N PHE A 374 28.72 -23.73 -23.46
CA PHE A 374 27.30 -23.45 -23.37
C PHE A 374 27.01 -21.95 -23.18
N PHE A 375 27.78 -21.27 -22.35
CA PHE A 375 27.62 -19.84 -22.03
C PHE A 375 28.35 -18.89 -23.00
N ASN A 376 29.03 -19.42 -24.03
CA ASN A 376 29.84 -18.61 -24.92
C ASN A 376 28.98 -17.93 -26.00
N CYS A 377 28.31 -16.87 -25.62
CA CYS A 377 27.51 -16.00 -26.46
C CYS A 377 27.60 -14.55 -25.97
N ALA A 378 26.91 -13.63 -26.64
CA ALA A 378 26.80 -12.23 -26.24
C ALA A 378 25.50 -11.63 -26.75
N HIS A 379 24.83 -10.88 -25.90
CA HIS A 379 23.75 -9.99 -26.33
C HIS A 379 24.28 -8.56 -26.56
N ALA A 380 23.49 -7.76 -27.26
CA ALA A 380 23.75 -6.33 -27.38
C ALA A 380 23.55 -5.65 -26.01
N SER A 381 24.36 -4.65 -25.70
CA SER A 381 24.17 -3.88 -24.46
C SER A 381 22.84 -3.17 -24.46
N LEU A 382 22.19 -3.17 -23.31
CA LEU A 382 20.94 -2.46 -23.09
C LEU A 382 21.18 -0.94 -23.06
N PRO A 383 20.24 -0.13 -23.55
CA PRO A 383 20.36 1.32 -23.47
C PRO A 383 20.24 1.79 -22.02
N PRO A 384 20.92 2.88 -21.62
CA PRO A 384 20.75 3.47 -20.30
C PRO A 384 19.32 3.95 -20.09
N VAL A 385 18.89 3.92 -18.84
CA VAL A 385 17.60 4.47 -18.44
C VAL A 385 17.68 6.00 -18.42
N GLU A 386 16.72 6.64 -19.06
CA GLU A 386 16.51 8.08 -18.99
C GLU A 386 15.17 8.33 -18.32
N LEU A 387 15.19 9.05 -17.19
CA LEU A 387 13.96 9.50 -16.53
C LEU A 387 13.33 10.61 -17.37
N ASP A 388 12.02 10.64 -17.42
CA ASP A 388 11.29 11.74 -18.05
C ASP A 388 11.49 13.02 -17.22
N ASP A 389 11.50 14.17 -17.88
CA ASP A 389 11.45 15.45 -17.17
C ASP A 389 10.16 15.52 -16.33
N PRO A 390 10.22 16.07 -15.10
CA PRO A 390 9.04 16.30 -14.32
C PRO A 390 7.99 17.05 -15.14
N GLN A 391 6.74 16.59 -15.12
CA GLN A 391 5.67 17.35 -15.77
C GLN A 391 5.53 18.69 -15.06
N GLU A 392 5.48 19.80 -15.84
CA GLU A 392 5.11 21.09 -15.27
C GLU A 392 3.68 20.98 -14.75
N ILE A 393 3.54 21.01 -13.42
CA ILE A 393 2.24 21.11 -12.78
C ILE A 393 1.92 22.60 -12.75
N GLU A 394 0.76 22.99 -13.27
CA GLU A 394 0.27 24.36 -13.16
C GLU A 394 0.26 24.76 -11.70
N ASP A 395 0.69 25.99 -11.40
CA ASP A 395 0.62 26.54 -10.05
C ASP A 395 -0.80 26.34 -9.51
N GLY A 396 -0.92 25.72 -8.34
CA GLY A 396 -2.22 25.47 -7.71
C GLY A 396 -3.01 26.78 -7.53
N GLU A 397 -4.33 26.69 -7.49
CA GLU A 397 -5.16 27.85 -7.16
C GLU A 397 -4.71 28.40 -5.77
N LYS A 398 -4.64 29.71 -5.69
CA LYS A 398 -4.25 30.34 -4.43
C LYS A 398 -5.23 29.93 -3.32
N PRO A 399 -4.74 29.45 -2.16
CA PRO A 399 -5.60 29.04 -1.08
C PRO A 399 -6.55 30.19 -0.68
N PRO A 400 -7.79 29.88 -0.32
CA PRO A 400 -8.77 30.88 0.08
C PRO A 400 -8.30 31.64 1.33
N THR A 401 -8.56 32.93 1.36
CA THR A 401 -8.27 33.77 2.52
C THR A 401 -9.21 33.42 3.68
N GLN A 402 -8.80 33.73 4.90
CA GLN A 402 -9.64 33.53 6.10
C GLN A 402 -11.00 34.25 6.00
N GLU A 403 -11.03 35.42 5.34
CA GLU A 403 -12.27 36.19 5.12
C GLU A 403 -13.22 35.46 4.15
N GLU A 404 -12.69 34.86 3.09
CA GLU A 404 -13.44 34.04 2.14
C GLU A 404 -13.98 32.77 2.80
N ILE A 405 -13.14 32.07 3.60
CA ILE A 405 -13.58 30.90 4.35
C ILE A 405 -14.74 31.24 5.28
N VAL A 406 -14.62 32.30 6.09
CA VAL A 406 -15.69 32.74 6.98
C VAL A 406 -16.96 33.09 6.21
N ALA A 407 -16.86 33.78 5.08
CA ALA A 407 -18.00 34.16 4.27
C ALA A 407 -18.73 32.93 3.69
N LEU A 408 -17.99 31.96 3.13
CA LEU A 408 -18.55 30.75 2.55
C LEU A 408 -19.10 29.79 3.60
N CYS A 409 -18.48 29.72 4.78
CA CYS A 409 -18.90 28.84 5.88
C CYS A 409 -19.95 29.46 6.81
N THR A 410 -20.54 30.61 6.44
CA THR A 410 -21.65 31.20 7.19
C THR A 410 -22.93 30.96 6.42
N PRO A 411 -23.80 30.00 6.86
CA PRO A 411 -25.09 29.77 6.23
C PRO A 411 -26.02 30.97 6.31
N GLU A 412 -26.95 31.09 5.36
CA GLU A 412 -28.01 32.10 5.44
C GLU A 412 -28.86 31.84 6.70
N GLU A 413 -29.15 32.89 7.46
CA GLU A 413 -29.96 32.82 8.68
C GLU A 413 -31.36 32.25 8.40
N GLY A 414 -31.72 31.16 9.11
CA GLY A 414 -32.98 30.46 8.96
C GLY A 414 -33.09 29.58 7.70
N SER A 415 -31.99 29.33 7.02
CA SER A 415 -31.97 28.37 5.91
C SER A 415 -32.28 26.97 6.38
N THR A 416 -33.14 26.27 5.66
CA THR A 416 -33.43 24.83 5.83
C THR A 416 -32.80 24.00 4.70
N LYS A 417 -31.77 24.54 4.03
CA LYS A 417 -31.05 23.85 2.94
C LYS A 417 -29.58 23.76 3.29
N PRO A 418 -28.87 22.70 2.83
CA PRO A 418 -27.42 22.63 2.93
C PRO A 418 -26.75 23.85 2.32
N ASN A 419 -25.67 24.30 2.91
CA ASN A 419 -24.85 25.38 2.39
C ASN A 419 -23.86 24.84 1.34
N PHE A 420 -24.31 24.69 0.10
CA PHE A 420 -23.46 24.18 -0.98
C PHE A 420 -22.35 25.14 -1.41
N ALA A 421 -22.41 26.43 -1.04
CA ALA A 421 -21.31 27.36 -1.27
C ALA A 421 -20.06 27.01 -0.45
N ALA A 422 -20.26 26.37 0.71
CA ALA A 422 -19.18 25.90 1.58
C ALA A 422 -18.33 24.75 0.96
N LEU A 423 -18.78 24.15 -0.13
CA LEU A 423 -18.01 23.11 -0.84
C LEU A 423 -16.67 23.60 -1.39
N GLU A 424 -16.55 24.90 -1.69
CA GLU A 424 -15.31 25.47 -2.24
C GLU A 424 -14.17 25.57 -1.21
N VAL A 425 -14.47 25.37 0.08
CA VAL A 425 -13.49 25.51 1.16
C VAL A 425 -13.63 24.41 2.22
N ASN A 426 -12.64 24.27 3.10
CA ASN A 426 -12.71 23.43 4.28
C ASN A 426 -13.26 24.28 5.44
N CYS A 427 -14.53 24.12 5.80
CA CYS A 427 -15.10 24.87 6.91
C CYS A 427 -14.48 24.46 8.26
N PRO A 428 -14.14 25.41 9.13
CA PRO A 428 -13.57 25.09 10.45
C PRO A 428 -14.50 24.28 11.34
N THR A 429 -15.82 24.39 11.11
CA THR A 429 -16.84 23.68 11.87
C THR A 429 -17.87 23.03 10.96
N LEU A 430 -18.48 21.93 11.44
CA LEU A 430 -19.49 21.16 10.70
C LEU A 430 -20.74 21.98 10.40
N SER A 431 -21.14 22.87 11.33
CA SER A 431 -22.30 23.74 11.18
C SER A 431 -22.22 24.68 9.98
N GLY A 432 -20.99 24.97 9.48
CA GLY A 432 -20.78 25.77 8.27
C GLY A 432 -21.45 25.21 7.02
N TYR A 433 -21.66 23.90 6.94
CA TYR A 433 -22.37 23.24 5.82
C TYR A 433 -23.88 23.19 5.98
N ASN A 434 -24.42 23.54 7.14
CA ASN A 434 -25.87 23.58 7.42
C ASN A 434 -26.60 22.27 7.02
N LEU A 435 -26.05 21.13 7.41
CA LEU A 435 -26.57 19.82 6.99
C LEU A 435 -27.76 19.36 7.84
N PHE A 436 -27.82 19.73 9.10
CA PHE A 436 -28.78 19.24 10.07
C PHE A 436 -29.67 20.37 10.61
N ALA A 437 -30.96 20.08 10.87
CA ALA A 437 -31.90 21.04 11.41
C ALA A 437 -31.53 21.49 12.82
N ASP A 438 -31.04 20.55 13.63
CA ASP A 438 -30.35 20.81 14.89
C ASP A 438 -28.85 20.51 14.69
N ALA A 439 -28.02 21.53 14.69
CA ALA A 439 -26.57 21.41 14.49
C ALA A 439 -25.89 20.53 15.54
N THR A 440 -26.55 20.21 16.64
CA THR A 440 -26.07 19.34 17.73
C THR A 440 -26.60 17.89 17.62
N GLU A 441 -27.45 17.60 16.62
CA GLU A 441 -28.07 16.28 16.43
C GLU A 441 -27.82 15.75 15.00
N PRO A 442 -26.62 15.25 14.71
CA PRO A 442 -26.23 14.80 13.35
C PRO A 442 -26.81 13.44 12.95
N ARG A 443 -27.68 12.87 13.74
CA ARG A 443 -28.29 11.55 13.51
C ARG A 443 -29.67 11.64 12.87
N GLU A 444 -30.32 12.80 12.98
CA GLU A 444 -31.72 13.00 12.60
C GLU A 444 -31.91 14.35 11.85
N ASP A 445 -33.05 14.54 11.25
CA ASP A 445 -33.56 15.79 10.66
C ASP A 445 -32.56 16.54 9.76
N ALA A 446 -31.94 15.83 8.82
CA ALA A 446 -31.04 16.42 7.84
C ALA A 446 -31.80 17.29 6.81
N HIS A 447 -31.35 18.54 6.62
CA HIS A 447 -31.93 19.47 5.65
C HIS A 447 -31.88 18.92 4.22
N ASN A 448 -32.99 18.36 3.71
CA ASN A 448 -33.08 17.72 2.40
C ASN A 448 -32.09 16.57 2.17
N GLY A 449 -31.45 16.08 3.20
CA GLY A 449 -30.59 14.90 3.17
C GLY A 449 -31.43 13.63 3.16
N ILE A 450 -30.99 12.63 2.39
CA ILE A 450 -31.63 11.32 2.40
C ILE A 450 -30.80 10.38 3.24
N HIS A 451 -31.40 9.88 4.32
CA HIS A 451 -30.83 8.82 5.14
C HIS A 451 -30.72 7.52 4.35
N TYR A 452 -29.65 6.76 4.56
CA TYR A 452 -29.50 5.43 4.00
C TYR A 452 -28.67 4.51 4.91
N ASP A 453 -28.99 3.23 4.85
CA ASP A 453 -28.24 2.18 5.54
C ASP A 453 -27.69 1.15 4.58
N LEU A 454 -26.78 0.34 5.06
CA LEU A 454 -26.17 -0.76 4.32
C LEU A 454 -26.64 -2.10 4.92
N ILE A 455 -27.03 -3.05 4.06
CA ILE A 455 -27.45 -4.40 4.49
C ILE A 455 -26.37 -5.03 5.37
N THR A 456 -25.11 -4.98 4.95
CA THR A 456 -23.95 -5.40 5.73
C THR A 456 -23.05 -4.19 5.96
N PRO A 457 -22.94 -3.67 7.20
CA PRO A 457 -22.15 -2.48 7.47
C PRO A 457 -20.65 -2.78 7.56
N LEU A 458 -19.83 -1.82 7.15
CA LEU A 458 -18.39 -1.83 7.40
C LEU A 458 -18.12 -1.76 8.92
N PHE A 459 -17.27 -2.64 9.43
CA PHE A 459 -16.88 -2.64 10.83
C PHE A 459 -15.95 -1.44 11.16
N THR A 460 -16.15 -0.83 12.32
CA THR A 460 -15.30 0.22 12.90
C THR A 460 -15.51 0.20 14.41
N ASP A 461 -14.74 -0.58 15.14
CA ASP A 461 -14.71 -0.64 16.61
C ASP A 461 -16.11 -0.70 17.28
N TYR A 462 -17.06 -1.43 16.70
CA TYR A 462 -18.46 -1.52 17.14
C TYR A 462 -19.25 -0.20 17.12
N ALA A 463 -18.68 0.90 16.58
CA ALA A 463 -19.39 2.17 16.47
C ALA A 463 -20.61 2.06 15.55
N ALA A 464 -21.73 2.63 15.98
CA ALA A 464 -22.91 2.84 15.14
C ALA A 464 -22.64 3.95 14.10
N LYS A 465 -23.40 3.96 13.01
CA LYS A 465 -23.15 4.86 11.89
C LYS A 465 -24.44 5.38 11.30
N TYR A 466 -24.57 6.71 11.27
CA TYR A 466 -25.69 7.43 10.64
C TYR A 466 -25.20 8.06 9.34
N ARG A 467 -25.91 7.88 8.25
CA ARG A 467 -25.48 8.28 6.91
C ARG A 467 -26.54 9.07 6.20
N PHE A 468 -26.11 10.20 5.60
CA PHE A 468 -26.98 11.04 4.77
C PHE A 468 -26.28 11.38 3.47
N VAL A 469 -27.06 11.46 2.39
CA VAL A 469 -26.61 12.00 1.10
C VAL A 469 -27.43 13.24 0.75
N PHE A 470 -26.71 14.30 0.38
CA PHE A 470 -27.28 15.60 0.00
C PHE A 470 -26.89 15.86 -1.45
N VAL A 471 -27.87 15.85 -2.35
CA VAL A 471 -27.66 16.14 -3.76
C VAL A 471 -28.23 17.53 -4.06
N PRO A 472 -27.50 18.41 -4.79
CA PRO A 472 -28.01 19.74 -5.14
C PRO A 472 -29.33 19.66 -5.89
N GLU A 473 -30.22 20.62 -5.62
CA GLU A 473 -31.53 20.70 -6.24
C GLU A 473 -31.46 20.69 -7.79
N GLY A 474 -32.19 19.80 -8.41
CA GLY A 474 -32.24 19.63 -9.88
C GLY A 474 -31.10 18.80 -10.47
N LYS A 475 -30.16 18.31 -9.65
CA LYS A 475 -29.14 17.34 -10.06
C LYS A 475 -29.54 15.92 -9.63
N GLN A 476 -29.04 14.94 -10.37
CA GLN A 476 -29.32 13.51 -10.12
C GLN A 476 -28.07 12.69 -10.33
N GLY A 477 -27.89 11.66 -9.52
CA GLY A 477 -26.86 10.64 -9.70
C GLY A 477 -27.30 9.53 -10.64
N GLY A 478 -26.34 8.83 -11.23
CA GLY A 478 -26.56 7.66 -12.07
C GLY A 478 -26.54 6.37 -11.25
N TYR A 479 -27.48 5.46 -11.52
CA TYR A 479 -27.42 4.09 -10.99
C TYR A 479 -26.24 3.32 -11.56
N SER A 480 -25.54 2.57 -10.71
CA SER A 480 -24.52 1.61 -11.10
C SER A 480 -24.84 0.23 -10.53
N ASN A 481 -24.71 -0.82 -11.33
CA ASN A 481 -25.01 -2.19 -10.89
C ASN A 481 -23.93 -2.76 -9.94
N ARG A 482 -22.66 -2.44 -10.17
CA ARG A 482 -21.53 -2.99 -9.42
C ARG A 482 -20.75 -1.95 -8.61
N GLU A 483 -20.53 -0.80 -9.22
CA GLU A 483 -19.79 0.30 -8.59
C GLU A 483 -20.70 1.15 -7.68
N VAL A 484 -20.11 2.13 -7.01
CA VAL A 484 -20.87 3.13 -6.26
C VAL A 484 -21.77 3.95 -7.18
N MET A 485 -22.85 4.52 -6.66
CA MET A 485 -23.72 5.43 -7.41
C MET A 485 -22.93 6.64 -7.88
N ASP A 486 -23.14 7.04 -9.13
CA ASP A 486 -22.45 8.19 -9.74
C ASP A 486 -23.15 9.49 -9.35
N PHE A 487 -22.84 9.99 -8.16
CA PHE A 487 -23.42 11.24 -7.67
C PHE A 487 -22.76 12.47 -8.31
N PRO A 488 -23.54 13.52 -8.65
CA PRO A 488 -23.03 14.68 -9.37
C PRO A 488 -22.13 15.56 -8.49
N VAL A 489 -21.28 16.39 -9.14
CA VAL A 489 -20.55 17.48 -8.48
C VAL A 489 -21.52 18.36 -7.68
N GLY A 490 -21.13 18.68 -6.46
CA GLY A 490 -21.93 19.37 -5.46
C GLY A 490 -22.55 18.45 -4.41
N THR A 491 -22.47 17.12 -4.58
CA THR A 491 -23.00 16.16 -3.59
C THR A 491 -22.16 16.18 -2.32
N ILE A 492 -22.84 16.09 -1.17
CA ILE A 492 -22.24 15.89 0.16
C ILE A 492 -22.71 14.54 0.69
N VAL A 493 -21.79 13.71 1.17
CA VAL A 493 -22.12 12.51 1.94
C VAL A 493 -21.61 12.70 3.35
N ALA A 494 -22.50 12.64 4.33
CA ALA A 494 -22.17 12.74 5.74
C ALA A 494 -22.31 11.37 6.41
N LYS A 495 -21.32 11.01 7.25
CA LYS A 495 -21.32 9.77 8.02
C LYS A 495 -20.90 10.08 9.44
N THR A 496 -21.85 9.99 10.37
CA THR A 496 -21.63 10.22 11.79
C THR A 496 -21.38 8.89 12.50
N PHE A 497 -20.34 8.83 13.33
CA PHE A 497 -19.98 7.68 14.14
C PHE A 497 -20.31 7.95 15.60
N THR A 498 -20.97 6.97 16.21
CA THR A 498 -21.36 7.05 17.62
C THR A 498 -20.99 5.74 18.33
N MET A 499 -20.76 5.81 19.63
CA MET A 499 -20.59 4.63 20.46
C MET A 499 -21.81 4.46 21.36
N PRO A 500 -22.64 3.39 21.19
CA PRO A 500 -23.71 3.08 22.12
C PRO A 500 -23.17 2.88 23.54
N ASN A 501 -23.81 3.51 24.54
CA ASN A 501 -23.36 3.38 25.92
C ASN A 501 -23.58 1.96 26.49
N ASP A 502 -24.58 1.25 25.97
CA ASP A 502 -24.95 -0.08 26.44
C ASP A 502 -25.70 -0.85 25.33
N PHE A 503 -25.08 -1.90 24.80
CA PHE A 503 -25.67 -2.73 23.72
C PHE A 503 -26.90 -3.53 24.20
N LEU A 504 -26.99 -3.79 25.49
CA LEU A 504 -28.18 -4.47 26.07
C LEU A 504 -29.33 -3.50 26.32
N ASN A 505 -29.09 -2.19 26.33
CA ASN A 505 -30.09 -1.17 26.59
C ASN A 505 -29.91 0.02 25.59
N PRO A 506 -30.44 -0.09 24.38
CA PRO A 506 -30.34 0.98 23.37
C PRO A 506 -30.84 2.36 23.85
N GLY A 507 -31.74 2.39 24.85
CA GLY A 507 -32.24 3.62 25.49
C GLY A 507 -31.22 4.32 26.40
N ALA A 508 -30.04 3.75 26.64
CA ALA A 508 -28.99 4.39 27.44
C ALA A 508 -28.25 5.54 26.68
N GLY A 509 -28.60 5.77 25.42
CA GLY A 509 -27.98 6.80 24.58
C GLY A 509 -26.64 6.39 23.98
N GLU A 510 -26.00 7.34 23.30
CA GLU A 510 -24.76 7.15 22.55
C GLU A 510 -23.81 8.33 22.76
N VAL A 511 -22.52 8.08 22.68
CA VAL A 511 -21.49 9.13 22.57
C VAL A 511 -21.27 9.44 21.08
N ILE A 512 -21.53 10.67 20.65
CA ILE A 512 -21.22 11.11 19.29
C ILE A 512 -19.72 11.40 19.24
N ILE A 513 -19.00 10.76 18.29
CA ILE A 513 -17.54 10.81 18.21
C ILE A 513 -17.10 11.77 17.13
N GLU A 514 -17.44 11.46 15.88
CA GLU A 514 -17.01 12.20 14.68
C GLU A 514 -18.09 12.18 13.60
N THR A 515 -18.03 13.15 12.71
CA THR A 515 -18.75 13.15 11.42
C THR A 515 -17.75 13.31 10.30
N ARG A 516 -17.67 12.35 9.40
CA ARG A 516 -16.84 12.44 8.19
C ARG A 516 -17.70 12.93 7.03
N LEU A 517 -17.21 13.93 6.31
CA LEU A 517 -17.82 14.41 5.09
C LEU A 517 -17.01 13.93 3.89
N LEU A 518 -17.73 13.51 2.85
CA LEU A 518 -17.21 13.36 1.50
C LEU A 518 -17.89 14.40 0.63
N LEU A 519 -17.12 15.35 0.09
CA LEU A 519 -17.56 16.51 -0.68
C LEU A 519 -17.18 16.31 -2.15
N HIS A 520 -18.14 16.28 -3.07
CA HIS A 520 -17.87 16.18 -4.50
C HIS A 520 -17.64 17.57 -5.10
N ARG A 521 -16.39 18.00 -5.15
CA ARG A 521 -15.94 19.26 -5.75
C ARG A 521 -15.73 19.13 -7.26
N GLN A 522 -15.35 20.22 -7.93
CA GLN A 522 -15.09 20.23 -9.38
C GLN A 522 -13.91 19.34 -9.78
N ASP A 523 -12.92 19.24 -8.91
CA ASP A 523 -11.68 18.46 -9.06
C ASP A 523 -11.77 17.03 -8.49
N GLY A 524 -12.94 16.63 -7.95
CA GLY A 524 -13.18 15.30 -7.42
C GLY A 524 -13.72 15.30 -5.99
N TRP A 525 -13.66 14.12 -5.35
CA TRP A 525 -14.10 13.95 -3.98
C TRP A 525 -13.01 14.34 -2.98
N VAL A 526 -13.40 15.07 -1.94
CA VAL A 526 -12.55 15.43 -0.79
C VAL A 526 -13.15 14.84 0.48
N ALA A 527 -12.31 14.31 1.36
CA ALA A 527 -12.72 13.70 2.63
C ALA A 527 -12.26 14.56 3.80
N LEU A 528 -13.18 14.92 4.69
CA LEU A 528 -12.91 15.79 5.83
C LEU A 528 -13.45 15.19 7.13
N PRO A 529 -12.59 14.95 8.16
CA PRO A 529 -13.00 14.50 9.47
C PRO A 529 -13.37 15.69 10.38
N TYR A 530 -14.52 15.62 11.05
CA TYR A 530 -14.98 16.56 12.07
C TYR A 530 -15.15 15.83 13.40
N THR A 531 -14.45 16.28 14.43
CA THR A 531 -14.51 15.70 15.77
C THR A 531 -15.51 16.47 16.64
N TRP A 532 -16.46 15.77 17.22
CA TRP A 532 -17.45 16.37 18.10
C TRP A 532 -16.83 16.77 19.44
N ARG A 533 -17.14 17.98 19.91
CA ARG A 533 -16.80 18.42 21.25
C ARG A 533 -17.52 17.55 22.30
N GLU A 534 -16.96 17.43 23.49
CA GLU A 534 -17.55 16.61 24.57
C GLU A 534 -18.98 17.02 24.94
N ASP A 535 -19.29 18.31 24.87
CA ASP A 535 -20.61 18.88 25.15
C ASP A 535 -21.58 18.79 23.95
N VAL A 536 -21.14 18.23 22.84
CA VAL A 536 -21.87 18.07 21.58
C VAL A 536 -22.38 19.41 20.99
N SER A 537 -21.78 20.53 21.43
CA SER A 537 -22.20 21.85 20.95
C SER A 537 -21.82 22.14 19.49
N GLU A 538 -20.76 21.47 18.99
CA GLU A 538 -20.23 21.64 17.64
C GLU A 538 -19.24 20.54 17.33
N ALA A 539 -18.94 20.34 16.04
CA ALA A 539 -17.83 19.49 15.60
C ALA A 539 -16.78 20.32 14.86
N ASP A 540 -15.54 20.22 15.28
CA ASP A 540 -14.40 20.95 14.75
C ASP A 540 -13.68 20.12 13.67
N LEU A 541 -13.22 20.77 12.59
CA LEU A 541 -12.40 20.16 11.58
C LEU A 541 -11.05 19.68 12.19
N THR A 542 -10.76 18.40 12.05
CA THR A 542 -9.58 17.77 12.64
C THR A 542 -8.74 17.10 11.55
N LEU A 543 -8.10 17.92 10.70
CA LEU A 543 -7.34 17.44 9.53
C LEU A 543 -6.28 16.40 9.91
N ALA A 544 -5.52 16.64 10.96
CA ALA A 544 -4.46 15.74 11.42
C ALA A 544 -4.98 14.48 12.15
N GLY A 545 -6.32 14.28 12.23
CA GLY A 545 -6.90 13.20 12.99
C GLY A 545 -6.75 13.34 14.50
N GLY A 546 -6.94 12.25 15.23
CA GLY A 546 -6.81 12.25 16.68
C GLY A 546 -7.34 10.97 17.32
N THR A 547 -7.48 11.00 18.63
CA THR A 547 -8.04 9.88 19.39
C THR A 547 -9.10 10.35 20.36
N ARG A 548 -10.11 9.51 20.60
CA ARG A 548 -11.13 9.75 21.62
C ARG A 548 -11.34 8.50 22.48
N GLN A 549 -11.18 8.63 23.79
CA GLN A 549 -11.50 7.54 24.70
C GLN A 549 -13.01 7.33 24.73
N VAL A 550 -13.46 6.11 24.46
CA VAL A 550 -14.87 5.70 24.54
C VAL A 550 -15.01 4.47 25.43
N SER A 551 -16.16 4.35 26.07
CA SER A 551 -16.48 3.20 26.95
C SER A 551 -17.92 2.78 26.74
N TRP A 552 -18.19 1.48 26.80
CA TRP A 552 -19.53 0.92 26.59
C TRP A 552 -19.71 -0.39 27.38
N ILE A 553 -20.96 -0.84 27.48
CA ILE A 553 -21.30 -2.19 27.92
C ILE A 553 -21.56 -3.02 26.66
N ASP A 554 -20.84 -4.11 26.49
CA ASP A 554 -20.98 -5.00 25.31
C ASP A 554 -22.26 -5.90 25.43
N ALA A 555 -22.47 -6.72 24.39
CA ALA A 555 -23.62 -7.64 24.31
C ALA A 555 -23.61 -8.73 25.40
N GLU A 556 -22.48 -9.01 26.01
CA GLU A 556 -22.29 -9.92 27.14
C GLU A 556 -22.46 -9.22 28.50
N GLY A 557 -22.72 -7.91 28.55
CA GLY A 557 -22.82 -7.10 29.74
C GLY A 557 -21.49 -6.73 30.39
N VAL A 558 -20.41 -6.82 29.67
CA VAL A 558 -19.04 -6.47 30.13
C VAL A 558 -18.72 -5.03 29.78
N SER A 559 -18.17 -4.30 30.75
CA SER A 559 -17.66 -2.94 30.49
C SER A 559 -16.37 -3.00 29.63
N ARG A 560 -16.39 -2.30 28.52
CA ARG A 560 -15.28 -2.17 27.57
C ARG A 560 -14.85 -0.70 27.43
N SER A 561 -13.63 -0.49 26.99
CA SER A 561 -13.13 0.83 26.60
C SER A 561 -12.04 0.70 25.55
N THR A 562 -11.93 1.71 24.69
CA THR A 562 -10.83 1.84 23.72
C THR A 562 -10.52 3.29 23.47
N ASN A 563 -9.33 3.55 22.94
CA ASN A 563 -9.01 4.82 22.32
C ASN A 563 -9.40 4.74 20.84
N TYR A 564 -10.62 5.19 20.53
CA TYR A 564 -11.10 5.26 19.15
C TYR A 564 -10.21 6.20 18.33
N VAL A 565 -9.71 5.74 17.20
CA VAL A 565 -8.83 6.52 16.31
C VAL A 565 -9.67 7.24 15.27
N ILE A 566 -9.55 8.57 15.23
CA ILE A 566 -10.07 9.43 14.18
C ILE A 566 -8.95 9.59 13.15
N PRO A 567 -9.08 9.05 11.92
CA PRO A 567 -8.02 9.13 10.92
C PRO A 567 -7.80 10.57 10.45
N ASP A 568 -6.57 10.89 10.06
CA ASP A 568 -6.29 12.14 9.36
C ASP A 568 -6.92 12.18 7.96
N ALA A 569 -7.02 13.37 7.37
CA ALA A 569 -7.71 13.55 6.09
C ALA A 569 -7.04 12.79 4.93
N ASN A 570 -5.70 12.68 4.91
CA ASN A 570 -4.99 11.95 3.87
C ASN A 570 -5.18 10.42 4.00
N SER A 571 -5.31 9.90 5.22
CA SER A 571 -5.61 8.49 5.49
C SER A 571 -6.93 8.01 4.86
N CYS A 572 -7.87 8.91 4.59
CA CYS A 572 -9.12 8.55 3.93
C CYS A 572 -8.90 7.93 2.55
N LYS A 573 -7.87 8.36 1.82
CA LYS A 573 -7.54 7.89 0.48
C LYS A 573 -7.00 6.46 0.45
N THR A 574 -6.46 5.95 1.53
CA THR A 574 -6.05 4.54 1.64
C THR A 574 -7.24 3.60 1.45
N CYS A 575 -8.40 3.89 2.05
CA CYS A 575 -9.62 3.10 1.90
C CYS A 575 -10.48 3.57 0.72
N HIS A 576 -10.60 4.90 0.55
CA HIS A 576 -11.47 5.52 -0.47
C HIS A 576 -10.76 5.70 -1.82
N GLY A 577 -9.48 5.34 -1.94
CA GLY A 577 -8.72 5.50 -3.17
C GLY A 577 -9.14 4.53 -4.28
N LYS A 578 -9.17 5.03 -5.50
CA LYS A 578 -9.35 4.25 -6.73
C LYS A 578 -8.31 4.66 -7.75
N LEU A 579 -7.49 3.71 -8.18
CA LEU A 579 -6.54 3.91 -9.26
C LEU A 579 -7.27 3.99 -10.60
N GLN A 580 -7.07 5.05 -11.34
CA GLN A 580 -7.60 5.24 -12.69
C GLN A 580 -6.55 5.86 -13.61
N PRO A 581 -6.67 5.69 -14.95
CA PRO A 581 -5.79 6.38 -15.88
C PRO A 581 -5.89 7.91 -15.70
N GLU A 582 -4.75 8.57 -15.61
CA GLU A 582 -4.69 10.04 -15.49
C GLU A 582 -5.33 10.71 -16.71
N THR A 583 -6.18 11.70 -16.48
CA THR A 583 -6.92 12.38 -17.54
C THR A 583 -5.97 13.20 -18.40
N GLY A 584 -5.80 12.82 -19.68
CA GLY A 584 -4.99 13.55 -20.66
C GLY A 584 -3.57 13.02 -20.90
N SER A 585 -3.07 12.07 -20.12
CA SER A 585 -1.68 11.57 -20.20
C SER A 585 -1.46 10.36 -21.12
N GLY A 586 -2.50 9.82 -21.75
CA GLY A 586 -2.40 8.58 -22.56
C GLY A 586 -1.88 7.41 -21.74
N ALA A 587 -2.72 6.53 -21.33
CA ALA A 587 -2.57 5.18 -20.72
C ALA A 587 -1.32 4.80 -19.88
N SER A 588 -0.42 5.73 -19.56
CA SER A 588 0.88 5.41 -18.92
C SER A 588 1.07 5.89 -17.48
N SER A 589 0.15 6.70 -16.95
CA SER A 589 0.14 7.10 -15.53
C SER A 589 -1.21 6.79 -14.89
N LEU A 590 -1.17 6.42 -13.63
CA LEU A 590 -2.36 6.17 -12.81
C LEU A 590 -2.50 7.31 -11.80
N GLU A 591 -3.72 7.75 -11.60
CA GLU A 591 -4.10 8.69 -10.57
C GLU A 591 -4.92 7.97 -9.50
N ASN A 592 -4.63 8.22 -8.23
CA ASN A 592 -5.40 7.70 -7.12
C ASN A 592 -6.45 8.73 -6.70
N VAL A 593 -7.69 8.54 -7.11
CA VAL A 593 -8.80 9.46 -6.80
C VAL A 593 -9.68 8.92 -5.68
N ILE A 594 -10.23 9.82 -4.86
CA ILE A 594 -11.19 9.43 -3.82
C ILE A 594 -12.51 9.02 -4.45
N THR A 595 -13.11 7.95 -3.93
CA THR A 595 -14.43 7.44 -4.30
C THR A 595 -15.23 7.04 -3.05
N LEU A 596 -16.54 6.88 -3.22
CA LEU A 596 -17.39 6.33 -2.15
C LEU A 596 -17.16 4.82 -1.98
N ILE A 597 -17.52 4.26 -0.83
CA ILE A 597 -17.45 2.82 -0.55
C ILE A 597 -18.84 2.20 -0.43
N GLY A 598 -19.71 2.81 0.39
CA GLY A 598 -20.97 2.22 0.83
C GLY A 598 -22.12 2.23 -0.18
N PRO A 599 -22.41 3.34 -0.90
CA PRO A 599 -23.63 3.46 -1.70
C PRO A 599 -23.54 2.69 -3.02
N LYS A 600 -23.49 1.37 -2.94
CA LYS A 600 -23.57 0.41 -4.05
C LYS A 600 -24.93 -0.26 -4.05
N ALA A 601 -25.45 -0.61 -5.22
CA ALA A 601 -26.77 -1.20 -5.38
C ALA A 601 -26.99 -2.43 -4.48
N ARG A 602 -25.99 -3.32 -4.41
CA ARG A 602 -26.06 -4.56 -3.62
C ARG A 602 -26.18 -4.36 -2.11
N TYR A 603 -25.81 -3.19 -1.58
CA TYR A 603 -25.97 -2.85 -0.16
C TYR A 603 -27.22 -2.04 0.11
N LEU A 604 -27.69 -1.23 -0.90
CA LEU A 604 -28.83 -0.35 -0.75
C LEU A 604 -30.16 -1.01 -1.13
N ASN A 605 -30.15 -2.21 -1.73
CA ASN A 605 -31.36 -2.91 -2.18
C ASN A 605 -32.08 -3.56 -0.99
N MET A 606 -32.55 -2.73 -0.06
CA MET A 606 -33.32 -3.12 1.12
C MET A 606 -34.39 -2.08 1.42
N ASP A 607 -35.41 -2.49 2.13
CA ASP A 607 -36.45 -1.58 2.63
C ASP A 607 -35.88 -0.79 3.83
N ASN A 608 -36.24 0.48 3.93
CA ASN A 608 -35.89 1.35 5.03
C ASN A 608 -37.11 2.25 5.39
N GLU A 609 -37.09 2.86 6.56
CA GLU A 609 -38.14 3.72 7.05
C GLU A 609 -37.88 5.18 6.63
N TYR A 610 -38.85 5.79 5.95
CA TYR A 610 -38.82 7.19 5.53
C TYR A 610 -40.11 7.88 6.00
N GLY A 611 -40.06 8.42 7.22
CA GLY A 611 -41.24 8.93 7.91
C GLY A 611 -42.20 7.82 8.28
N GLU A 612 -43.42 7.82 7.71
CA GLU A 612 -44.42 6.78 7.94
C GLU A 612 -44.37 5.64 6.90
N GLU A 613 -43.51 5.73 5.90
CA GLU A 613 -43.43 4.78 4.79
C GLU A 613 -42.21 3.87 4.94
N THR A 614 -42.42 2.54 4.75
CA THR A 614 -41.34 1.58 4.56
C THR A 614 -41.22 1.29 3.08
N VAL A 615 -40.10 1.67 2.47
CA VAL A 615 -39.89 1.56 1.04
C VAL A 615 -38.41 1.21 0.74
N ASN A 616 -38.19 0.52 -0.38
CA ASN A 616 -36.84 0.19 -0.82
C ASN A 616 -36.02 1.47 -1.05
N GLN A 617 -34.82 1.54 -0.47
CA GLN A 617 -33.96 2.73 -0.49
C GLN A 617 -33.66 3.24 -1.89
N LEU A 618 -33.39 2.35 -2.87
CA LEU A 618 -33.11 2.73 -4.25
C LEU A 618 -34.34 3.39 -4.89
N ARG A 619 -35.55 2.86 -4.62
CA ARG A 619 -36.80 3.46 -5.09
C ARG A 619 -37.07 4.80 -4.43
N TYR A 620 -36.82 4.90 -3.14
CA TYR A 620 -36.97 6.17 -2.45
C TYR A 620 -36.05 7.24 -3.00
N MET A 621 -34.77 6.93 -3.22
CA MET A 621 -33.79 7.86 -3.83
C MET A 621 -34.21 8.28 -5.26
N GLU A 622 -34.78 7.35 -6.06
CA GLU A 622 -35.30 7.66 -7.36
C GLU A 622 -36.56 8.58 -7.29
N GLN A 623 -37.50 8.26 -6.39
CA GLN A 623 -38.70 9.09 -6.17
C GLN A 623 -38.36 10.47 -5.61
N ALA A 624 -37.36 10.58 -4.76
CA ALA A 624 -36.86 11.86 -4.25
C ALA A 624 -36.11 12.67 -5.33
N GLY A 625 -35.85 12.08 -6.51
CA GLY A 625 -35.22 12.74 -7.64
C GLY A 625 -33.71 12.90 -7.53
N ILE A 626 -33.04 12.16 -6.62
CA ILE A 626 -31.59 12.22 -6.47
C ILE A 626 -30.85 11.11 -7.23
N LEU A 627 -31.58 10.08 -7.71
CA LEU A 627 -31.03 8.96 -8.46
C LEU A 627 -31.88 8.67 -9.70
N ILE A 628 -31.22 8.27 -10.82
CA ILE A 628 -31.89 7.84 -12.05
C ILE A 628 -31.32 6.50 -12.53
N GLY A 629 -32.14 5.76 -13.29
CA GLY A 629 -31.72 4.53 -13.95
C GLY A 629 -31.80 3.28 -13.07
N VAL A 630 -32.49 3.34 -11.94
CA VAL A 630 -32.75 2.18 -11.10
C VAL A 630 -33.60 1.16 -11.89
N PRO A 631 -33.21 -0.14 -11.95
CA PRO A 631 -33.98 -1.18 -12.64
C PRO A 631 -35.43 -1.26 -12.16
N GLU A 632 -36.39 -1.43 -13.05
CA GLU A 632 -37.81 -1.61 -12.67
C GLU A 632 -37.99 -2.85 -11.75
N ASP A 633 -37.29 -3.94 -12.08
CA ASP A 633 -37.26 -5.16 -11.26
C ASP A 633 -36.06 -5.14 -10.30
N LEU A 634 -36.32 -4.80 -9.04
CA LEU A 634 -35.30 -4.80 -7.99
C LEU A 634 -34.75 -6.19 -7.65
N ALA A 635 -35.50 -7.27 -7.99
CA ALA A 635 -35.01 -8.64 -7.81
C ALA A 635 -33.88 -9.00 -8.79
N SER A 636 -33.70 -8.20 -9.87
CA SER A 636 -32.59 -8.35 -10.80
C SER A 636 -31.27 -7.78 -10.30
N ILE A 637 -31.28 -7.05 -9.17
CA ILE A 637 -30.11 -6.43 -8.55
C ILE A 637 -29.45 -7.45 -7.63
N ASP A 638 -28.17 -7.72 -7.83
CA ASP A 638 -27.37 -8.51 -6.90
C ASP A 638 -27.44 -7.88 -5.50
N THR A 639 -27.77 -8.67 -4.48
CA THR A 639 -27.96 -8.21 -3.11
C THR A 639 -27.13 -9.07 -2.18
N VAL A 640 -26.30 -8.45 -1.36
CA VAL A 640 -25.55 -9.18 -0.31
C VAL A 640 -26.47 -9.45 0.88
N PRO A 641 -26.37 -10.61 1.54
CA PRO A 641 -27.08 -10.84 2.79
C PRO A 641 -26.41 -10.04 3.93
N HIS A 642 -27.19 -9.79 4.99
CA HIS A 642 -26.56 -9.39 6.25
C HIS A 642 -25.66 -10.51 6.75
N TRP A 643 -24.47 -10.19 7.23
CA TRP A 643 -23.47 -11.19 7.63
C TRP A 643 -23.97 -12.13 8.76
N GLU A 644 -24.95 -11.73 9.56
CA GLU A 644 -25.62 -12.55 10.60
C GLU A 644 -26.81 -13.35 10.08
N ASP A 645 -27.29 -13.13 8.85
CA ASP A 645 -28.47 -13.80 8.33
C ASP A 645 -28.20 -15.29 8.05
N THR A 646 -28.48 -16.13 9.02
CA THR A 646 -28.27 -17.59 8.91
C THR A 646 -29.20 -18.29 7.90
N ALA A 647 -30.17 -17.59 7.31
CA ALA A 647 -30.98 -18.13 6.21
C ALA A 647 -30.25 -18.07 4.88
N ALA A 648 -29.27 -17.18 4.74
CA ALA A 648 -28.38 -17.11 3.56
C ALA A 648 -27.25 -18.14 3.66
N SER A 649 -26.64 -18.46 2.54
CA SER A 649 -25.49 -19.37 2.50
C SER A 649 -24.31 -18.79 3.28
N LEU A 650 -23.50 -19.66 3.87
CA LEU A 650 -22.30 -19.25 4.60
C LEU A 650 -21.31 -18.51 3.67
N GLU A 651 -21.17 -18.97 2.42
CA GLU A 651 -20.33 -18.33 1.41
C GLU A 651 -20.81 -16.91 1.07
N ASP A 652 -22.12 -16.71 0.82
CA ASP A 652 -22.65 -15.38 0.50
C ASP A 652 -22.48 -14.41 1.67
N ARG A 653 -22.66 -14.87 2.91
CA ARG A 653 -22.43 -14.09 4.13
C ARG A 653 -20.95 -13.68 4.26
N ALA A 654 -20.04 -14.63 4.09
CA ALA A 654 -18.60 -14.38 4.15
C ALA A 654 -18.14 -13.44 3.04
N LYS A 655 -18.56 -13.68 1.79
CA LYS A 655 -18.24 -12.81 0.65
C LYS A 655 -18.83 -11.41 0.81
N GLY A 656 -20.06 -11.27 1.30
CA GLY A 656 -20.67 -9.97 1.61
C GLY A 656 -19.92 -9.20 2.69
N TYR A 657 -19.44 -9.90 3.72
CA TYR A 657 -18.59 -9.33 4.77
C TYR A 657 -17.22 -8.86 4.23
N LEU A 658 -16.55 -9.70 3.43
CA LEU A 658 -15.26 -9.37 2.81
C LEU A 658 -15.39 -8.23 1.79
N ASP A 659 -16.47 -8.17 1.03
CA ASP A 659 -16.69 -7.12 0.04
C ASP A 659 -16.78 -5.72 0.68
N ILE A 660 -17.53 -5.56 1.76
CA ILE A 660 -17.67 -4.24 2.40
C ILE A 660 -16.46 -3.87 3.26
N ASN A 661 -15.79 -4.84 3.89
CA ASN A 661 -14.68 -4.56 4.80
C ASN A 661 -13.31 -4.57 4.12
N CYS A 662 -13.14 -5.24 2.96
CA CYS A 662 -11.83 -5.51 2.38
C CYS A 662 -11.74 -5.13 0.90
N ALA A 663 -12.79 -5.39 0.08
CA ALA A 663 -12.69 -5.24 -1.38
C ALA A 663 -12.50 -3.81 -1.88
N HIS A 664 -12.76 -2.79 -1.06
CA HIS A 664 -12.46 -1.41 -1.47
C HIS A 664 -10.97 -1.16 -1.64
N CYS A 665 -10.11 -1.87 -0.88
CA CYS A 665 -8.65 -1.90 -1.07
C CYS A 665 -8.24 -3.09 -1.93
N HIS A 666 -8.78 -4.30 -1.68
CA HIS A 666 -8.44 -5.55 -2.36
C HIS A 666 -9.26 -5.77 -3.64
N ARG A 667 -8.97 -4.99 -4.66
CA ARG A 667 -9.50 -5.08 -6.04
C ARG A 667 -8.46 -4.52 -7.02
N PRO A 668 -8.56 -4.79 -8.34
CA PRO A 668 -7.55 -4.32 -9.30
C PRO A 668 -7.28 -2.82 -9.30
N GLU A 669 -8.30 -2.00 -9.00
CA GLU A 669 -8.21 -0.54 -8.93
C GLU A 669 -8.02 -0.03 -7.48
N GLY A 670 -7.94 -0.93 -6.51
CA GLY A 670 -7.83 -0.58 -5.09
C GLY A 670 -6.40 -0.38 -4.62
N PHE A 671 -6.26 0.18 -3.43
CA PHE A 671 -4.96 0.49 -2.83
C PHE A 671 -4.06 -0.76 -2.67
N ALA A 672 -4.63 -1.93 -2.33
CA ALA A 672 -3.91 -3.18 -2.17
C ALA A 672 -3.81 -4.03 -3.46
N SER A 673 -3.97 -3.42 -4.65
CA SER A 673 -3.92 -4.13 -5.94
C SER A 673 -2.61 -4.87 -6.21
N ASN A 674 -1.48 -4.38 -5.66
CA ASN A 674 -0.18 -5.05 -5.76
C ASN A 674 -0.12 -6.41 -5.07
N SER A 675 -1.03 -6.72 -4.16
CA SER A 675 -1.12 -8.05 -3.53
C SER A 675 -1.73 -9.11 -4.42
N ALA A 676 -2.38 -8.73 -5.54
CA ALA A 676 -3.18 -9.59 -6.42
C ALA A 676 -4.25 -10.41 -5.66
N LEU A 677 -4.68 -9.96 -4.48
CA LEU A 677 -5.79 -10.50 -3.72
C LEU A 677 -7.03 -9.64 -3.96
N PHE A 678 -8.09 -10.22 -4.53
CA PHE A 678 -9.27 -9.48 -4.97
C PHE A 678 -10.55 -10.06 -4.36
N LEU A 679 -11.25 -9.29 -3.55
CA LEU A 679 -12.33 -9.75 -2.67
C LEU A 679 -13.71 -9.20 -3.04
N ASP A 680 -13.90 -8.73 -4.27
CA ASP A 680 -15.20 -8.29 -4.76
C ASP A 680 -16.24 -9.43 -4.72
N TYR A 681 -17.47 -9.14 -4.29
CA TYR A 681 -18.53 -10.11 -4.07
C TYR A 681 -18.86 -11.02 -5.27
N TRP A 682 -18.80 -10.48 -6.50
CA TRP A 682 -19.13 -11.22 -7.72
C TRP A 682 -18.03 -12.16 -8.24
N ARG A 683 -16.82 -12.14 -7.64
CA ARG A 683 -15.72 -13.00 -8.08
C ARG A 683 -15.95 -14.44 -7.67
N GLU A 684 -15.39 -15.35 -8.46
CA GLU A 684 -15.26 -16.74 -8.07
C GLU A 684 -14.25 -16.87 -6.93
N VAL A 685 -14.42 -17.89 -6.10
CA VAL A 685 -13.51 -18.19 -4.99
C VAL A 685 -12.38 -19.06 -5.54
N ASP A 686 -11.38 -18.40 -6.12
CA ASP A 686 -10.20 -18.98 -6.79
C ASP A 686 -8.90 -18.50 -6.12
N GLU A 687 -7.78 -18.66 -6.78
CA GLU A 687 -6.48 -18.18 -6.30
C GLU A 687 -6.47 -16.66 -6.08
N ASN A 688 -7.01 -15.86 -7.00
CA ASN A 688 -7.08 -14.41 -6.81
C ASN A 688 -8.00 -14.00 -5.66
N TYR A 689 -8.94 -14.85 -5.25
CA TYR A 689 -9.73 -14.67 -4.03
C TYR A 689 -8.97 -15.11 -2.76
N GLY A 690 -7.81 -15.72 -2.92
CA GLY A 690 -6.91 -16.12 -1.84
C GLY A 690 -6.72 -17.62 -1.64
N ILE A 691 -7.40 -18.49 -2.41
CA ILE A 691 -7.27 -19.94 -2.27
C ILE A 691 -5.86 -20.40 -2.67
N CYS A 692 -5.12 -20.96 -1.71
CA CYS A 692 -3.74 -21.40 -1.89
C CYS A 692 -2.80 -20.33 -2.47
N LYS A 693 -3.18 -19.05 -2.30
CA LYS A 693 -2.41 -17.92 -2.79
C LYS A 693 -1.29 -17.57 -1.81
N THR A 694 -0.05 -17.58 -2.29
CA THR A 694 1.09 -17.07 -1.53
C THR A 694 1.03 -15.54 -1.42
N PRO A 695 1.44 -14.97 -0.28
CA PRO A 695 1.49 -13.50 -0.14
C PRO A 695 2.61 -12.91 -1.02
N VAL A 696 2.37 -11.72 -1.57
CA VAL A 696 3.37 -10.99 -2.36
C VAL A 696 4.17 -10.03 -1.48
N ALA A 697 3.49 -9.28 -0.61
CA ALA A 697 4.10 -8.25 0.22
C ALA A 697 3.43 -8.23 1.60
N ALA A 698 3.54 -9.33 2.35
CA ALA A 698 2.89 -9.45 3.65
C ALA A 698 3.82 -9.18 4.84
N GLY A 699 5.14 -9.27 4.65
CA GLY A 699 6.09 -9.13 5.75
C GLY A 699 5.72 -10.00 6.95
N SER A 700 5.84 -9.46 8.16
CA SER A 700 5.39 -10.08 9.42
C SER A 700 3.90 -10.45 9.42
N GLY A 701 3.09 -9.77 8.61
CA GLY A 701 1.67 -10.06 8.43
C GLY A 701 1.35 -11.44 7.84
N SER A 702 2.36 -12.18 7.33
CA SER A 702 2.20 -13.60 6.97
C SER A 702 1.97 -14.50 8.19
N GLY A 703 2.45 -14.11 9.37
CA GLY A 703 2.39 -14.92 10.60
C GLY A 703 3.14 -16.25 10.47
N GLY A 704 4.07 -16.36 9.53
CA GLY A 704 4.75 -17.60 9.20
C GLY A 704 3.91 -18.61 8.41
N PHE A 705 2.72 -18.22 7.94
CA PHE A 705 1.86 -19.05 7.10
C PHE A 705 2.14 -18.83 5.61
N GLN A 706 1.89 -19.86 4.83
CA GLN A 706 2.26 -19.89 3.42
C GLN A 706 1.17 -19.34 2.50
N TYR A 707 -0.12 -19.46 2.87
CA TYR A 707 -1.23 -19.16 1.98
C TYR A 707 -2.27 -18.22 2.59
N SER A 708 -2.84 -17.37 1.76
CA SER A 708 -3.89 -16.43 2.16
C SER A 708 -5.12 -17.15 2.72
N ILE A 709 -5.61 -18.19 2.04
CA ILE A 709 -6.67 -19.09 2.49
C ILE A 709 -6.23 -20.54 2.25
N VAL A 710 -6.24 -21.35 3.31
CA VAL A 710 -6.05 -22.80 3.24
C VAL A 710 -7.42 -23.47 3.36
N PRO A 711 -8.00 -24.05 2.29
CA PRO A 711 -9.30 -24.70 2.34
C PRO A 711 -9.35 -25.78 3.42
N GLY A 712 -10.33 -25.66 4.34
CA GLY A 712 -10.51 -26.57 5.46
C GLY A 712 -9.70 -26.26 6.71
N ASP A 713 -8.82 -25.23 6.68
CA ASP A 713 -7.98 -24.88 7.84
C ASP A 713 -7.79 -23.36 8.00
N SER A 714 -8.68 -22.73 8.76
CA SER A 714 -8.56 -21.30 9.08
C SER A 714 -7.36 -20.98 9.97
N SER A 715 -6.89 -21.95 10.76
CA SER A 715 -5.80 -21.73 11.73
C SER A 715 -4.42 -21.53 11.08
N THR A 716 -4.27 -21.94 9.82
CA THR A 716 -3.07 -21.74 9.01
C THR A 716 -3.29 -20.78 7.84
N SER A 717 -4.41 -20.07 7.83
CA SER A 717 -4.75 -19.08 6.80
C SER A 717 -4.33 -17.68 7.21
N ILE A 718 -3.55 -16.99 6.39
CA ILE A 718 -3.07 -15.61 6.63
C ILE A 718 -4.26 -14.65 6.83
N MET A 719 -5.33 -14.81 6.05
CA MET A 719 -6.54 -13.99 6.17
C MET A 719 -7.11 -14.01 7.59
N SER A 720 -7.28 -15.20 8.17
CA SER A 720 -7.76 -15.36 9.55
C SER A 720 -6.81 -14.75 10.56
N TYR A 721 -5.51 -15.00 10.40
CA TYR A 721 -4.46 -14.47 11.28
C TYR A 721 -4.46 -12.94 11.30
N ARG A 722 -4.49 -12.29 10.14
CA ARG A 722 -4.49 -10.82 10.05
C ARG A 722 -5.79 -10.19 10.56
N MET A 723 -6.94 -10.82 10.34
CA MET A 723 -8.21 -10.33 10.87
C MET A 723 -8.31 -10.44 12.40
N ASP A 724 -7.66 -11.45 12.98
CA ASP A 724 -7.63 -11.74 14.43
C ASP A 724 -6.43 -11.09 15.15
N SER A 725 -5.82 -10.07 14.55
CA SER A 725 -4.69 -9.34 15.13
C SER A 725 -5.02 -7.86 15.34
N ASN A 726 -4.44 -7.26 16.39
CA ASN A 726 -4.40 -5.82 16.63
C ASN A 726 -3.00 -5.22 16.44
N GLU A 727 -1.99 -6.06 16.17
CA GLU A 727 -0.65 -5.57 15.90
C GLU A 727 -0.63 -4.68 14.63
N PRO A 728 -0.04 -3.49 14.67
CA PRO A 728 -0.14 -2.50 13.60
C PRO A 728 0.32 -2.99 12.22
N ASP A 729 1.38 -3.79 12.16
CA ASP A 729 1.97 -4.35 10.93
C ASP A 729 1.26 -5.63 10.44
N VAL A 730 0.44 -6.25 11.29
CA VAL A 730 -0.27 -7.51 11.01
C VAL A 730 -1.73 -7.30 10.68
N ARG A 731 -2.42 -6.46 11.45
CA ARG A 731 -3.89 -6.33 11.39
C ARG A 731 -4.44 -5.97 10.02
N MET A 732 -5.60 -6.54 9.67
CA MET A 732 -6.43 -6.15 8.51
C MET A 732 -7.88 -5.94 8.94
N PRO A 733 -8.52 -4.82 8.53
CA PRO A 733 -7.95 -3.63 7.85
C PRO A 733 -6.86 -2.93 8.68
N GLU A 734 -5.88 -2.33 8.00
CA GLU A 734 -4.75 -1.62 8.63
C GLU A 734 -5.21 -0.37 9.38
N ILE A 735 -6.21 0.33 8.84
CA ILE A 735 -6.79 1.55 9.40
C ILE A 735 -8.30 1.40 9.57
N GLY A 736 -8.88 2.25 10.44
CA GLY A 736 -10.32 2.29 10.69
C GLY A 736 -10.80 1.32 11.78
N ARG A 737 -9.90 0.60 12.43
CA ARG A 737 -10.19 -0.20 13.63
C ARG A 737 -9.01 -0.28 14.58
N THR A 738 -9.31 -0.41 15.87
CA THR A 738 -8.36 -0.74 16.94
C THR A 738 -8.76 -2.03 17.64
N LEU A 739 -9.98 -2.51 17.40
CA LEU A 739 -10.53 -3.73 17.99
C LEU A 739 -10.72 -4.82 16.93
N ILE A 740 -10.62 -6.06 17.36
CA ILE A 740 -10.97 -7.23 16.54
C ILE A 740 -12.49 -7.36 16.47
N HIS A 741 -13.03 -7.55 15.26
CA HIS A 741 -14.43 -7.95 15.07
C HIS A 741 -14.54 -9.48 15.25
N THR A 742 -14.70 -9.91 16.49
CA THR A 742 -14.65 -11.34 16.85
C THR A 742 -15.69 -12.18 16.10
N GLU A 743 -16.87 -11.63 15.86
CA GLU A 743 -17.98 -12.26 15.15
C GLU A 743 -17.66 -12.38 13.63
N GLY A 744 -17.02 -11.33 13.07
CA GLY A 744 -16.57 -11.37 11.69
C GLY A 744 -15.44 -12.39 11.45
N VAL A 745 -14.47 -12.45 12.37
CA VAL A 745 -13.41 -13.48 12.37
C VAL A 745 -14.03 -14.88 12.46
N ALA A 746 -15.00 -15.08 13.37
CA ALA A 746 -15.69 -16.37 13.50
C ALA A 746 -16.41 -16.77 12.21
N LEU A 747 -17.10 -15.84 11.54
CA LEU A 747 -17.76 -16.08 10.25
C LEU A 747 -16.77 -16.54 9.17
N ILE A 748 -15.65 -15.84 9.02
CA ILE A 748 -14.65 -16.18 8.01
C ILE A 748 -13.96 -17.50 8.35
N ASN A 749 -13.66 -17.77 9.60
CA ASN A 749 -13.11 -19.05 10.07
C ASN A 749 -14.07 -20.21 9.77
N GLU A 750 -15.38 -20.04 10.04
CA GLU A 750 -16.39 -21.05 9.73
C GLU A 750 -16.46 -21.33 8.22
N TRP A 751 -16.43 -20.27 7.40
CA TRP A 751 -16.45 -20.37 5.95
C TRP A 751 -15.22 -21.11 5.42
N ILE A 752 -14.00 -20.71 5.82
CA ILE A 752 -12.76 -21.39 5.41
C ILE A 752 -12.78 -22.85 5.82
N ASN A 753 -13.16 -23.16 7.08
CA ASN A 753 -13.23 -24.53 7.58
C ASN A 753 -14.29 -25.40 6.88
N SER A 754 -15.32 -24.79 6.27
CA SER A 754 -16.33 -25.50 5.47
C SER A 754 -15.87 -25.90 4.08
N MET A 755 -14.78 -25.34 3.60
CA MET A 755 -14.24 -25.63 2.27
C MET A 755 -13.64 -27.04 2.24
N SER A 756 -13.76 -27.71 1.10
CA SER A 756 -13.10 -28.99 0.86
C SER A 756 -11.81 -28.79 0.06
N GLY A 757 -10.77 -29.51 0.39
CA GLY A 757 -9.49 -29.45 -0.29
C GLY A 757 -8.36 -29.14 0.69
N GLY A 758 -7.25 -28.68 0.18
CA GLY A 758 -6.05 -28.24 0.87
C GLY A 758 -5.05 -27.76 -0.16
N CYS A 759 -4.11 -26.95 0.24
CA CYS A 759 -3.02 -26.49 -0.63
C CYS A 759 -1.92 -27.57 -0.70
N GLN A 760 -1.37 -27.81 -1.90
CA GLN A 760 -0.33 -28.82 -2.15
C GLN A 760 1.04 -28.15 -2.13
#